data_e752041e68f0727c4ffd07a84a452d50
#
_entry.id   e752041e68f0727c4ffd07a84a452d50
#
_cell.length_a   1.000
_cell.length_b   1.000
_cell.length_c   1.000
_cell.angle_alpha   90.00
_cell.angle_beta   90.00
_cell.angle_gamma   90.00
#
_symmetry.space_group_name_H-M   'P 1'
#
loop_
_entity.id
_entity.type
_entity.pdbx_description
1 polymer ?
#
loop_
_entity_poly.entity_id
_entity_poly.type
_entity_poly.pdbx_seq_one_letter_code
_entity_poly.pdbx_strand_id
1 'polypeptide(L)'
;MSTLGERLQAALGPSFAIERELGGGGMSHVFLVADAALSRRVVVKMLPPNPNAKVDAERFRREIHIAAGLQHPCIVPVLTTGLVDDVPYYSMPFVAGESLRKKLATGQLLPLPRAVRVLRDVASAIAHAHEHGVVHRDLKPDNVLLSSGYAVVTDFGIAKAVSSARSADDPELTSRGMTVGTPAYMAPEQAAADPAADHRVDVYALGVMAYEILTGQRPFIARTAQELLVAHITKTPTPITDRRLDLPSTLSSLVMRCLAKTANDRPSAPQVVELLDAVSSAVGAGTTAGMSSTPVTSNAALPSIAVLPFVNLTGNADNDYLADGIAEEILNALARLRTLHVAARSSSFAFRGSSIDLKAVGERLGVRTVLEGSVRRSRNRLRVTVQLADVASGFQLWSERYDREDADVFDIEDQIAGSVVDTLKVTLLHTPGAPIAARRTTNFEAYELYLRGRHAWNQVGAGIERALELFERALALDPDFALAHSGVADVFILAGIFGAMAPAEAFPLARVAAQRALALDPSLAETHASLGAISLFHDWDFPAARQSLERAITLNPSYVNAYTWLSMFHALRGDPDTGLEWARRAGQVDPLAASTSYAELFTLYTARRFEEAVECAERVLSLNPVYAEGYRCLGSCLLALGRNGPAIDAVRQSVKLGGTSNAWAVGTLAAALAYLGDMEEAERLLAELEQRSEDQWVSRMTTGVIYSALGRTDDALTAIEWSFDERDCWVVGLGVEPAWTLLRGQPRFEAIVAKIGISDRLAIPPSAGLSAGSVVSAR
;
A
#
# COMPACT_ATOMS: atom_id res chain seq x y z
N MET A 1 11.46 -33.79 -41.27
CA MET A 1 10.26 -32.99 -40.97
C MET A 1 10.55 -32.21 -39.66
N SER A 2 10.48 -30.89 -39.71
CA SER A 2 10.68 -30.07 -38.50
C SER A 2 9.63 -30.41 -37.43
N THR A 3 10.03 -30.39 -36.17
CA THR A 3 9.11 -30.62 -35.05
C THR A 3 8.04 -29.51 -34.97
N LEU A 4 6.89 -29.79 -34.38
CA LEU A 4 5.83 -28.81 -34.22
C LEU A 4 6.34 -27.55 -33.49
N GLY A 5 7.26 -27.73 -32.51
CA GLY A 5 7.90 -26.63 -31.80
C GLY A 5 8.78 -25.74 -32.68
N GLU A 6 9.58 -26.34 -33.63
CA GLU A 6 10.40 -25.58 -34.58
C GLU A 6 9.52 -24.72 -35.52
N ARG A 7 8.39 -25.24 -35.94
CA ARG A 7 7.44 -24.52 -36.80
C ARG A 7 6.74 -23.37 -36.02
N LEU A 8 6.37 -23.60 -34.78
CA LEU A 8 5.86 -22.55 -33.89
C LEU A 8 6.91 -21.47 -33.65
N GLN A 9 8.16 -21.85 -33.36
CA GLN A 9 9.26 -20.90 -33.15
C GLN A 9 9.47 -20.00 -34.37
N ALA A 10 9.41 -20.55 -35.56
CA ALA A 10 9.55 -19.80 -36.82
C ALA A 10 8.41 -18.80 -37.01
N ALA A 11 7.18 -19.16 -36.61
CA ALA A 11 6.00 -18.29 -36.73
C ALA A 11 5.97 -17.18 -35.68
N LEU A 12 6.48 -17.42 -34.47
CA LEU A 12 6.52 -16.44 -33.37
C LEU A 12 7.63 -15.40 -33.59
N GLY A 13 8.66 -15.71 -34.39
CA GLY A 13 9.78 -14.81 -34.68
C GLY A 13 10.84 -14.74 -33.58
N PRO A 14 11.91 -13.94 -33.77
CA PRO A 14 13.08 -13.95 -32.89
C PRO A 14 12.89 -13.33 -31.51
N SER A 15 11.83 -12.54 -31.32
CA SER A 15 11.50 -11.94 -30.02
C SER A 15 10.94 -12.94 -29.01
N PHE A 16 10.55 -14.12 -29.46
CA PHE A 16 10.00 -15.19 -28.65
C PHE A 16 10.91 -16.42 -28.67
N ALA A 17 11.14 -17.02 -27.50
CA ALA A 17 11.92 -18.24 -27.37
C ALA A 17 11.11 -19.32 -26.66
N ILE A 18 10.91 -20.48 -27.29
CA ILE A 18 10.25 -21.63 -26.66
C ILE A 18 11.19 -22.21 -25.61
N GLU A 19 10.79 -22.14 -24.31
CA GLU A 19 11.54 -22.72 -23.20
C GLU A 19 11.33 -24.23 -23.11
N ARG A 20 10.07 -24.66 -23.15
CA ARG A 20 9.68 -26.09 -23.09
C ARG A 20 8.21 -26.31 -23.42
N GLU A 21 7.85 -27.54 -23.71
CA GLU A 21 6.45 -27.97 -23.76
C GLU A 21 5.96 -28.28 -22.34
N LEU A 22 4.79 -27.71 -21.95
CA LEU A 22 4.20 -27.87 -20.62
C LEU A 22 3.32 -29.13 -20.53
N GLY A 23 2.87 -29.65 -21.65
CA GLY A 23 2.05 -30.85 -21.78
C GLY A 23 1.33 -30.91 -23.12
N GLY A 24 1.08 -32.12 -23.62
CA GLY A 24 0.28 -32.41 -24.78
C GLY A 24 -0.56 -33.64 -24.48
N GLY A 25 -1.86 -33.47 -24.30
CA GLY A 25 -2.84 -34.55 -24.35
C GLY A 25 -3.58 -34.45 -25.68
N GLY A 26 -4.12 -35.51 -26.24
CA GLY A 26 -4.66 -35.64 -27.60
C GLY A 26 -5.55 -34.55 -28.21
N MET A 27 -5.66 -33.36 -27.57
CA MET A 27 -6.48 -32.24 -28.01
C MET A 27 -5.72 -30.90 -28.16
N SER A 28 -4.49 -30.72 -27.67
CA SER A 28 -3.72 -29.49 -27.85
C SER A 28 -2.27 -29.64 -27.38
N HIS A 29 -1.36 -28.87 -27.96
CA HIS A 29 0.02 -28.72 -27.49
C HIS A 29 0.18 -27.38 -26.79
N VAL A 30 0.82 -27.38 -25.61
CA VAL A 30 0.98 -26.20 -24.75
C VAL A 30 2.47 -25.93 -24.56
N PHE A 31 2.93 -24.76 -24.95
CA PHE A 31 4.34 -24.36 -24.89
C PHE A 31 4.52 -23.19 -23.93
N LEU A 32 5.57 -23.25 -23.12
CA LEU A 32 6.06 -22.10 -22.36
C LEU A 32 7.06 -21.35 -23.24
N VAL A 33 6.83 -20.06 -23.40
CA VAL A 33 7.56 -19.20 -24.31
C VAL A 33 8.04 -17.96 -23.56
N ALA A 34 9.32 -17.61 -23.68
CA ALA A 34 9.87 -16.35 -23.18
C ALA A 34 9.67 -15.26 -24.24
N ASP A 35 9.03 -14.17 -23.87
CA ASP A 35 8.91 -12.93 -24.63
C ASP A 35 10.08 -12.01 -24.21
N ALA A 36 11.14 -12.00 -25.03
CA ALA A 36 12.37 -11.25 -24.74
C ALA A 36 12.14 -9.73 -24.80
N ALA A 37 11.20 -9.26 -25.62
CA ALA A 37 10.91 -7.84 -25.77
C ALA A 37 10.26 -7.24 -24.51
N LEU A 38 9.46 -8.04 -23.80
CA LEU A 38 8.75 -7.61 -22.59
C LEU A 38 9.28 -8.30 -21.32
N SER A 39 10.37 -9.06 -21.41
CA SER A 39 10.99 -9.79 -20.29
C SER A 39 10.00 -10.62 -19.47
N ARG A 40 9.04 -11.26 -20.15
CA ARG A 40 7.96 -12.03 -19.51
C ARG A 40 7.80 -13.41 -20.12
N ARG A 41 7.14 -14.31 -19.41
CA ARG A 41 6.73 -15.62 -19.90
C ARG A 41 5.29 -15.61 -20.36
N VAL A 42 5.03 -16.27 -21.49
CA VAL A 42 3.69 -16.49 -22.02
C VAL A 42 3.49 -17.98 -22.29
N VAL A 43 2.26 -18.41 -22.26
CA VAL A 43 1.86 -19.76 -22.66
C VAL A 43 1.25 -19.66 -24.05
N VAL A 44 1.74 -20.47 -24.98
CA VAL A 44 1.17 -20.61 -26.33
C VAL A 44 0.49 -21.98 -26.43
N LYS A 45 -0.80 -21.98 -26.74
CA LYS A 45 -1.57 -23.19 -26.92
C LYS A 45 -1.97 -23.35 -28.38
N MET A 46 -1.51 -24.46 -28.98
CA MET A 46 -1.85 -24.86 -30.35
C MET A 46 -2.96 -25.89 -30.33
N LEU A 47 -3.95 -25.70 -31.21
CA LEU A 47 -5.02 -26.67 -31.39
C LEU A 47 -4.56 -27.82 -32.34
N PRO A 48 -5.23 -28.99 -32.29
CA PRO A 48 -4.88 -30.07 -33.19
C PRO A 48 -5.23 -29.69 -34.66
N PRO A 49 -4.43 -30.13 -35.62
CA PRO A 49 -4.71 -29.90 -37.03
C PRO A 49 -6.03 -30.57 -37.43
N ASN A 50 -6.86 -29.85 -38.19
CA ASN A 50 -8.14 -30.35 -38.69
C ASN A 50 -8.14 -30.41 -40.24
N PRO A 51 -8.67 -31.48 -40.87
CA PRO A 51 -8.76 -31.59 -42.34
C PRO A 51 -9.59 -30.49 -43.01
N ASN A 52 -10.50 -29.83 -42.28
CA ASN A 52 -11.41 -28.76 -42.79
C ASN A 52 -10.93 -27.35 -42.34
N ALA A 53 -9.63 -27.10 -42.25
CA ALA A 53 -8.95 -25.99 -41.60
C ALA A 53 -9.45 -24.58 -41.97
N LYS A 54 -9.94 -24.31 -43.18
CA LYS A 54 -10.29 -22.96 -43.63
C LYS A 54 -11.56 -22.40 -43.03
N VAL A 55 -12.61 -23.21 -42.91
CA VAL A 55 -13.92 -22.81 -42.35
C VAL A 55 -13.79 -22.67 -40.83
N ASP A 56 -12.97 -23.50 -40.20
CA ASP A 56 -12.76 -23.55 -38.78
C ASP A 56 -11.90 -22.39 -38.27
N ALA A 57 -10.93 -21.89 -39.05
CA ALA A 57 -10.07 -20.80 -38.68
C ALA A 57 -10.81 -19.45 -38.50
N GLU A 58 -11.81 -19.16 -39.34
CA GLU A 58 -12.64 -17.96 -39.22
C GLU A 58 -13.55 -18.02 -37.99
N ARG A 59 -14.14 -19.17 -37.73
CA ARG A 59 -15.01 -19.40 -36.58
C ARG A 59 -14.25 -19.37 -35.29
N PHE A 60 -13.03 -19.98 -35.26
CA PHE A 60 -12.10 -19.92 -34.15
C PHE A 60 -11.69 -18.48 -33.84
N ARG A 61 -11.32 -17.68 -34.86
CA ARG A 61 -10.98 -16.27 -34.68
C ARG A 61 -12.13 -15.47 -34.05
N ARG A 62 -13.37 -15.75 -34.47
CA ARG A 62 -14.55 -15.06 -33.95
C ARG A 62 -14.80 -15.41 -32.47
N GLU A 63 -14.75 -16.68 -32.11
CA GLU A 63 -14.97 -17.15 -30.72
C GLU A 63 -13.85 -16.65 -29.80
N ILE A 64 -12.58 -16.69 -30.25
CA ILE A 64 -11.46 -16.15 -29.48
C ILE A 64 -11.53 -14.61 -29.36
N HIS A 65 -11.98 -13.92 -30.39
CA HIS A 65 -12.13 -12.46 -30.31
C HIS A 65 -13.14 -12.06 -29.25
N ILE A 66 -14.19 -12.81 -29.08
CA ILE A 66 -15.17 -12.61 -28.00
C ILE A 66 -14.54 -12.92 -26.64
N ALA A 67 -13.80 -14.04 -26.52
CA ALA A 67 -13.12 -14.41 -25.29
C ALA A 67 -12.00 -13.43 -24.89
N ALA A 68 -11.31 -12.83 -25.88
CA ALA A 68 -10.29 -11.81 -25.66
C ALA A 68 -10.85 -10.50 -25.10
N GLY A 69 -12.16 -10.25 -25.24
CA GLY A 69 -12.84 -9.13 -24.62
C GLY A 69 -13.14 -9.31 -23.13
N LEU A 70 -12.96 -10.51 -22.58
CA LEU A 70 -13.21 -10.78 -21.17
C LEU A 70 -12.05 -10.22 -20.30
N GLN A 71 -12.36 -9.23 -19.50
CA GLN A 71 -11.42 -8.63 -18.54
C GLN A 71 -11.92 -8.83 -17.12
N HIS A 72 -11.38 -9.82 -16.41
CA HIS A 72 -11.79 -10.14 -15.04
C HIS A 72 -10.61 -10.75 -14.27
N PRO A 73 -10.40 -10.41 -12.98
CA PRO A 73 -9.25 -10.88 -12.19
C PRO A 73 -9.16 -12.41 -12.05
N CYS A 74 -10.28 -13.12 -12.16
CA CYS A 74 -10.31 -14.57 -12.10
C CYS A 74 -10.42 -15.24 -13.49
N ILE A 75 -10.12 -14.51 -14.59
CA ILE A 75 -10.08 -15.05 -15.97
C ILE A 75 -8.69 -14.80 -16.54
N VAL A 76 -8.06 -15.83 -17.12
CA VAL A 76 -6.79 -15.66 -17.85
C VAL A 76 -7.08 -15.03 -19.21
N PRO A 77 -6.60 -13.80 -19.50
CA PRO A 77 -6.89 -13.13 -20.76
C PRO A 77 -6.14 -13.78 -21.93
N VAL A 78 -6.73 -13.71 -23.12
CA VAL A 78 -6.05 -14.03 -24.37
C VAL A 78 -5.22 -12.82 -24.81
N LEU A 79 -3.92 -13.02 -25.08
CA LEU A 79 -3.01 -11.94 -25.50
C LEU A 79 -2.97 -11.79 -27.03
N THR A 80 -2.71 -12.89 -27.74
CA THR A 80 -2.61 -12.89 -29.21
C THR A 80 -3.15 -14.18 -29.79
N THR A 81 -3.50 -14.15 -31.06
CA THR A 81 -3.93 -15.32 -31.84
C THR A 81 -3.19 -15.36 -33.17
N GLY A 82 -3.00 -16.55 -33.73
CA GLY A 82 -2.34 -16.72 -35.01
C GLY A 82 -2.56 -18.11 -35.62
N LEU A 83 -1.88 -18.34 -36.75
CA LEU A 83 -1.86 -19.62 -37.46
C LEU A 83 -0.41 -20.05 -37.70
N VAL A 84 -0.14 -21.33 -37.55
CA VAL A 84 1.11 -22.01 -37.94
C VAL A 84 0.74 -23.14 -38.89
N ASP A 85 1.04 -23.00 -40.19
CA ASP A 85 0.64 -23.97 -41.24
C ASP A 85 -0.84 -24.37 -41.13
N ASP A 86 -1.73 -23.39 -41.10
CA ASP A 86 -3.19 -23.52 -40.92
C ASP A 86 -3.64 -24.12 -39.56
N VAL A 87 -2.71 -24.35 -38.61
CA VAL A 87 -3.03 -24.75 -37.24
C VAL A 87 -3.19 -23.51 -36.38
N PRO A 88 -4.37 -23.28 -35.81
CA PRO A 88 -4.61 -22.10 -34.99
C PRO A 88 -3.92 -22.23 -33.64
N TYR A 89 -3.39 -21.09 -33.15
CA TYR A 89 -2.86 -20.95 -31.80
C TYR A 89 -3.34 -19.66 -31.15
N TYR A 90 -3.28 -19.63 -29.83
CA TYR A 90 -3.44 -18.40 -29.05
C TYR A 90 -2.40 -18.37 -27.92
N SER A 91 -2.09 -17.16 -27.49
CA SER A 91 -1.21 -16.94 -26.34
C SER A 91 -1.95 -16.33 -25.17
N MET A 92 -1.47 -16.63 -23.97
CA MET A 92 -1.98 -16.13 -22.69
C MET A 92 -0.81 -15.91 -21.72
N PRO A 93 -0.97 -15.08 -20.66
CA PRO A 93 0.06 -14.94 -19.62
C PRO A 93 0.39 -16.28 -18.98
N PHE A 94 1.66 -16.48 -18.63
CA PHE A 94 2.05 -17.61 -17.77
C PHE A 94 1.61 -17.33 -16.33
N VAL A 95 0.67 -18.11 -15.83
CA VAL A 95 0.21 -18.05 -14.43
C VAL A 95 1.10 -18.97 -13.58
N ALA A 96 1.88 -18.39 -12.68
CA ALA A 96 2.70 -19.16 -11.74
C ALA A 96 1.79 -19.82 -10.68
N GLY A 97 1.81 -21.16 -10.61
CA GLY A 97 0.95 -21.91 -9.69
C GLY A 97 0.73 -23.34 -10.16
N GLU A 98 -0.26 -23.99 -9.56
CA GLU A 98 -0.65 -25.35 -9.93
C GLU A 98 -2.13 -25.41 -10.31
N SER A 99 -2.53 -26.38 -11.15
CA SER A 99 -3.96 -26.58 -11.42
C SER A 99 -4.68 -27.12 -10.19
N LEU A 100 -5.96 -26.77 -10.05
CA LEU A 100 -6.82 -27.32 -9.02
C LEU A 100 -6.88 -28.85 -9.10
N ARG A 101 -6.79 -29.41 -10.30
CA ARG A 101 -6.68 -30.86 -10.51
C ARG A 101 -5.47 -31.45 -9.79
N LYS A 102 -4.30 -30.84 -9.96
CA LYS A 102 -3.07 -31.29 -9.30
C LYS A 102 -3.19 -31.21 -7.77
N LYS A 103 -3.83 -30.15 -7.28
CA LYS A 103 -4.09 -29.99 -5.83
C LYS A 103 -5.04 -31.06 -5.30
N LEU A 104 -6.15 -31.35 -5.99
CA LEU A 104 -7.10 -32.38 -5.59
C LEU A 104 -6.48 -33.78 -5.66
N ALA A 105 -5.56 -34.04 -6.58
CA ALA A 105 -4.85 -35.31 -6.70
C ALA A 105 -3.96 -35.65 -5.49
N THR A 106 -3.61 -34.67 -4.65
CA THR A 106 -2.85 -34.92 -3.40
C THR A 106 -3.66 -35.67 -2.34
N GLY A 107 -4.98 -35.81 -2.51
CA GLY A 107 -5.89 -36.42 -1.54
C GLY A 107 -6.16 -35.57 -0.28
N GLN A 108 -5.53 -34.41 -0.15
CA GLN A 108 -5.79 -33.51 0.97
C GLN A 108 -6.93 -32.56 0.64
N LEU A 109 -7.96 -32.53 1.49
CA LEU A 109 -9.05 -31.57 1.39
C LEU A 109 -8.54 -30.15 1.63
N LEU A 110 -9.07 -29.20 0.86
CA LEU A 110 -8.84 -27.78 1.12
C LEU A 110 -9.52 -27.39 2.45
N PRO A 111 -8.89 -26.56 3.29
CA PRO A 111 -9.58 -25.94 4.42
C PRO A 111 -10.84 -25.22 3.94
N LEU A 112 -11.93 -25.32 4.71
CA LEU A 112 -13.25 -24.81 4.28
C LEU A 112 -13.22 -23.36 3.81
N PRO A 113 -12.56 -22.41 4.53
CA PRO A 113 -12.49 -21.02 4.06
C PRO A 113 -11.79 -20.89 2.70
N ARG A 114 -10.77 -21.70 2.43
CA ARG A 114 -10.06 -21.72 1.15
C ARG A 114 -10.89 -22.34 0.04
N ALA A 115 -11.62 -23.43 0.34
CA ALA A 115 -12.52 -24.07 -0.59
C ALA A 115 -13.62 -23.10 -1.05
N VAL A 116 -14.27 -22.40 -0.10
CA VAL A 116 -15.30 -21.38 -0.37
C VAL A 116 -14.73 -20.25 -1.24
N ARG A 117 -13.52 -19.76 -0.95
CA ARG A 117 -12.87 -18.73 -1.77
C ARG A 117 -12.63 -19.19 -3.21
N VAL A 118 -12.06 -20.38 -3.41
CA VAL A 118 -11.85 -20.95 -4.76
C VAL A 118 -13.16 -21.03 -5.53
N LEU A 119 -14.22 -21.52 -4.89
CA LEU A 119 -15.55 -21.61 -5.52
C LEU A 119 -16.12 -20.24 -5.87
N ARG A 120 -15.95 -19.27 -4.99
CA ARG A 120 -16.36 -17.88 -5.21
C ARG A 120 -15.64 -17.24 -6.39
N ASP A 121 -14.30 -17.41 -6.49
CA ASP A 121 -13.50 -16.86 -7.57
C ASP A 121 -13.91 -17.45 -8.93
N VAL A 122 -14.13 -18.78 -8.99
CA VAL A 122 -14.64 -19.44 -10.20
C VAL A 122 -16.05 -18.98 -10.54
N ALA A 123 -16.95 -18.87 -9.54
CA ALA A 123 -18.31 -18.36 -9.75
C ALA A 123 -18.31 -16.93 -10.30
N SER A 124 -17.42 -16.07 -9.79
CA SER A 124 -17.26 -14.69 -10.27
C SER A 124 -16.76 -14.64 -11.73
N ALA A 125 -15.81 -15.51 -12.09
CA ALA A 125 -15.31 -15.62 -13.46
C ALA A 125 -16.42 -16.01 -14.44
N ILE A 126 -17.22 -17.03 -14.12
CA ILE A 126 -18.34 -17.47 -15.00
C ILE A 126 -19.48 -16.45 -15.02
N ALA A 127 -19.76 -15.75 -13.90
CA ALA A 127 -20.77 -14.70 -13.88
C ALA A 127 -20.42 -13.56 -14.86
N HIS A 128 -19.17 -13.08 -14.80
CA HIS A 128 -18.67 -12.05 -15.72
C HIS A 128 -18.73 -12.51 -17.19
N ALA A 129 -18.32 -13.75 -17.48
CA ALA A 129 -18.37 -14.29 -18.83
C ALA A 129 -19.81 -14.39 -19.35
N HIS A 130 -20.76 -14.83 -18.51
CA HIS A 130 -22.18 -14.94 -18.87
C HIS A 130 -22.81 -13.58 -19.17
N GLU A 131 -22.47 -12.53 -18.42
CA GLU A 131 -22.89 -11.14 -18.69
C GLU A 131 -22.45 -10.66 -20.08
N HIS A 132 -21.29 -11.16 -20.55
CA HIS A 132 -20.74 -10.84 -21.87
C HIS A 132 -21.14 -11.86 -22.96
N GLY A 133 -22.10 -12.74 -22.67
CA GLY A 133 -22.59 -13.73 -23.63
C GLY A 133 -21.62 -14.89 -23.91
N VAL A 134 -20.59 -15.06 -23.10
CA VAL A 134 -19.60 -16.15 -23.19
C VAL A 134 -19.93 -17.27 -22.22
N VAL A 135 -19.99 -18.50 -22.71
CA VAL A 135 -20.21 -19.72 -21.93
C VAL A 135 -18.94 -20.57 -22.00
N HIS A 136 -18.44 -21.04 -20.86
CA HIS A 136 -17.17 -21.80 -20.79
C HIS A 136 -17.27 -23.19 -21.41
N ARG A 137 -18.33 -23.94 -21.07
CA ARG A 137 -18.69 -25.27 -21.58
C ARG A 137 -17.76 -26.45 -21.28
N ASP A 138 -16.58 -26.22 -20.77
CA ASP A 138 -15.62 -27.25 -20.32
C ASP A 138 -14.99 -26.84 -18.97
N LEU A 139 -15.82 -26.32 -18.04
CA LEU A 139 -15.37 -25.95 -16.71
C LEU A 139 -15.01 -27.20 -15.89
N LYS A 140 -13.73 -27.30 -15.48
CA LYS A 140 -13.20 -28.44 -14.70
C LYS A 140 -11.97 -28.02 -13.91
N PRO A 141 -11.52 -28.78 -12.90
CA PRO A 141 -10.35 -28.44 -12.10
C PRO A 141 -9.05 -28.31 -12.88
N ASP A 142 -8.95 -28.92 -14.06
CA ASP A 142 -7.79 -28.78 -14.95
C ASP A 142 -7.68 -27.38 -15.54
N ASN A 143 -8.82 -26.70 -15.75
CA ASN A 143 -8.93 -25.35 -16.31
C ASN A 143 -9.03 -24.27 -15.21
N VAL A 144 -8.75 -24.62 -13.96
CA VAL A 144 -8.68 -23.71 -12.83
C VAL A 144 -7.25 -23.75 -12.27
N LEU A 145 -6.55 -22.62 -12.32
CA LEU A 145 -5.20 -22.46 -11.79
C LEU A 145 -5.28 -21.81 -10.41
N LEU A 146 -4.54 -22.37 -9.45
CA LEU A 146 -4.38 -21.81 -8.11
C LEU A 146 -3.07 -21.03 -8.07
N SER A 147 -3.17 -19.71 -7.98
CA SER A 147 -2.03 -18.81 -7.93
C SER A 147 -2.21 -17.82 -6.76
N SER A 148 -1.21 -17.68 -5.92
CA SER A 148 -1.15 -16.67 -4.84
C SER A 148 -2.42 -16.57 -3.97
N GLY A 149 -3.14 -17.69 -3.78
CA GLY A 149 -4.34 -17.74 -2.94
C GLY A 149 -5.67 -17.54 -3.66
N TYR A 150 -5.66 -17.25 -4.96
CA TYR A 150 -6.84 -17.07 -5.82
C TYR A 150 -6.97 -18.22 -6.81
N ALA A 151 -8.20 -18.39 -7.34
CA ALA A 151 -8.47 -19.30 -8.44
C ALA A 151 -8.70 -18.49 -9.73
N VAL A 152 -8.00 -18.87 -10.80
CA VAL A 152 -8.11 -18.22 -12.10
C VAL A 152 -8.54 -19.25 -13.14
N VAL A 153 -9.56 -18.92 -13.92
CA VAL A 153 -10.14 -19.82 -14.94
C VAL A 153 -9.47 -19.56 -16.29
N THR A 154 -9.10 -20.64 -16.98
CA THR A 154 -8.49 -20.60 -18.32
C THR A 154 -9.44 -21.21 -19.35
N ASP A 155 -9.15 -20.98 -20.63
CA ASP A 155 -9.76 -21.67 -21.77
C ASP A 155 -11.27 -21.38 -22.00
N PHE A 156 -11.72 -20.15 -21.70
CA PHE A 156 -13.10 -19.71 -21.97
C PHE A 156 -13.47 -19.80 -23.46
N GLY A 157 -14.64 -20.40 -23.74
CA GLY A 157 -15.29 -20.40 -25.05
C GLY A 157 -14.61 -21.25 -26.16
N ILE A 158 -13.38 -21.74 -25.92
CA ILE A 158 -12.58 -22.42 -26.94
C ILE A 158 -13.13 -23.81 -27.27
N ALA A 159 -13.78 -24.49 -26.32
CA ALA A 159 -14.35 -25.80 -26.49
C ALA A 159 -15.45 -25.84 -27.61
N LYS A 160 -16.21 -24.75 -27.76
CA LYS A 160 -17.23 -24.66 -28.81
C LYS A 160 -16.64 -24.48 -30.21
N ALA A 161 -15.59 -23.67 -30.31
CA ALA A 161 -14.85 -23.47 -31.57
C ALA A 161 -14.28 -24.80 -32.10
N VAL A 162 -13.80 -25.66 -31.19
CA VAL A 162 -13.26 -26.98 -31.53
C VAL A 162 -14.33 -28.02 -31.81
N SER A 163 -15.47 -28.04 -31.06
CA SER A 163 -16.50 -29.06 -31.20
C SER A 163 -17.42 -28.87 -32.43
N SER A 164 -17.73 -27.62 -32.76
CA SER A 164 -18.55 -27.32 -33.93
C SER A 164 -17.83 -27.59 -35.25
N ALA A 165 -16.50 -27.63 -35.23
CA ALA A 165 -15.67 -27.99 -36.37
C ALA A 165 -15.72 -29.48 -36.73
N ARG A 166 -16.14 -30.33 -35.79
CA ARG A 166 -16.12 -31.79 -35.94
C ARG A 166 -17.50 -32.41 -36.29
N SER A 167 -18.57 -31.66 -36.19
CA SER A 167 -19.95 -32.27 -36.21
C SER A 167 -20.68 -32.17 -37.54
N ALA A 168 -20.08 -31.68 -38.63
CA ALA A 168 -20.85 -31.44 -39.84
C ALA A 168 -20.96 -32.66 -40.81
N ASP A 169 -19.97 -33.57 -40.89
CA ASP A 169 -19.98 -34.56 -41.97
C ASP A 169 -19.31 -35.95 -41.72
N ASP A 170 -19.19 -36.44 -40.46
CA ASP A 170 -18.60 -37.77 -40.28
C ASP A 170 -19.39 -38.71 -39.37
N PRO A 171 -20.18 -39.67 -39.99
CA PRO A 171 -20.95 -40.68 -39.26
C PRO A 171 -20.09 -41.75 -38.54
N GLU A 172 -18.82 -41.89 -38.87
CA GLU A 172 -17.93 -42.89 -38.25
C GLU A 172 -17.38 -42.50 -36.88
N LEU A 173 -17.45 -41.21 -36.49
CA LEU A 173 -16.91 -40.74 -35.22
C LEU A 173 -17.82 -41.04 -34.00
N THR A 174 -19.09 -41.24 -34.23
CA THR A 174 -20.03 -41.68 -33.16
C THR A 174 -19.81 -43.14 -32.75
N SER A 175 -19.18 -43.95 -33.61
CA SER A 175 -18.87 -45.36 -33.33
C SER A 175 -17.54 -45.58 -32.58
N ARG A 176 -16.70 -44.54 -32.45
CA ARG A 176 -15.40 -44.65 -31.75
C ARG A 176 -15.34 -44.00 -30.32
N GLY A 177 -16.48 -43.64 -29.75
CA GLY A 177 -16.56 -43.24 -28.34
C GLY A 177 -15.78 -41.97 -27.95
N MET A 178 -15.45 -41.07 -28.90
CA MET A 178 -14.83 -39.78 -28.59
C MET A 178 -15.89 -38.72 -28.34
N THR A 179 -16.36 -38.64 -27.11
CA THR A 179 -17.21 -37.56 -26.63
C THR A 179 -16.34 -36.30 -26.44
N VAL A 180 -16.73 -35.19 -27.05
CA VAL A 180 -16.08 -33.90 -26.89
C VAL A 180 -16.37 -33.37 -25.49
N GLY A 181 -15.33 -33.24 -24.64
CA GLY A 181 -15.40 -32.76 -23.25
C GLY A 181 -15.01 -33.85 -22.24
N THR A 182 -14.80 -33.44 -20.99
CA THR A 182 -14.51 -34.38 -19.90
C THR A 182 -15.84 -34.85 -19.29
N PRO A 183 -16.33 -36.10 -19.51
CA PRO A 183 -17.65 -36.53 -19.11
C PRO A 183 -17.98 -36.31 -17.62
N ALA A 184 -16.94 -36.21 -16.81
CA ALA A 184 -17.05 -36.11 -15.35
C ALA A 184 -17.66 -34.80 -14.81
N TYR A 185 -17.71 -33.72 -15.62
CA TYR A 185 -18.24 -32.40 -15.24
C TYR A 185 -19.37 -31.93 -16.16
N MET A 186 -19.80 -32.79 -17.10
CA MET A 186 -20.75 -32.45 -18.13
C MET A 186 -22.16 -32.32 -17.55
N ALA A 187 -22.87 -31.25 -17.92
CA ALA A 187 -24.25 -31.06 -17.51
C ALA A 187 -25.19 -32.05 -18.20
N PRO A 188 -26.35 -32.41 -17.58
CA PRO A 188 -27.33 -33.34 -18.18
C PRO A 188 -27.74 -32.99 -19.61
N GLU A 189 -28.03 -31.71 -19.87
CA GLU A 189 -28.43 -31.20 -21.19
C GLU A 189 -27.29 -31.26 -22.21
N GLN A 190 -26.02 -31.07 -21.76
CA GLN A 190 -24.84 -31.27 -22.62
C GLN A 190 -24.65 -32.75 -22.95
N ALA A 191 -24.82 -33.63 -21.95
CA ALA A 191 -24.71 -35.07 -22.14
C ALA A 191 -25.80 -35.62 -23.05
N ALA A 192 -26.99 -35.00 -23.05
CA ALA A 192 -28.10 -35.31 -23.94
C ALA A 192 -27.97 -34.64 -25.31
N ALA A 193 -26.93 -33.85 -25.59
CA ALA A 193 -26.73 -33.03 -26.78
C ALA A 193 -27.94 -32.10 -27.08
N ASP A 194 -28.57 -31.55 -26.03
CA ASP A 194 -29.71 -30.66 -26.17
C ASP A 194 -29.27 -29.32 -26.84
N PRO A 195 -29.86 -28.96 -27.99
CA PRO A 195 -29.55 -27.71 -28.68
C PRO A 195 -29.95 -26.46 -27.90
N ALA A 196 -30.81 -26.57 -26.88
CA ALA A 196 -31.24 -25.49 -26.00
C ALA A 196 -30.27 -25.28 -24.81
N ALA A 197 -29.18 -26.06 -24.70
CA ALA A 197 -28.20 -25.93 -23.61
C ALA A 197 -27.55 -24.52 -23.58
N ASP A 198 -27.79 -23.78 -22.51
CA ASP A 198 -27.37 -22.40 -22.30
C ASP A 198 -26.21 -22.28 -21.29
N HIS A 199 -25.99 -21.08 -20.74
CA HIS A 199 -24.92 -20.76 -19.77
C HIS A 199 -25.03 -21.53 -18.44
N ARG A 200 -26.17 -22.12 -18.11
CA ARG A 200 -26.39 -22.89 -16.86
C ARG A 200 -25.61 -24.20 -16.83
N VAL A 201 -25.04 -24.63 -17.95
CA VAL A 201 -24.13 -25.78 -18.01
C VAL A 201 -22.88 -25.53 -17.16
N ASP A 202 -22.38 -24.30 -17.12
CA ASP A 202 -21.21 -23.93 -16.31
C ASP A 202 -21.55 -23.96 -14.81
N VAL A 203 -22.77 -23.60 -14.42
CA VAL A 203 -23.22 -23.66 -13.02
C VAL A 203 -23.29 -25.10 -12.55
N TYR A 204 -23.76 -26.04 -13.41
CA TYR A 204 -23.72 -27.45 -13.06
C TYR A 204 -22.30 -27.99 -12.91
N ALA A 205 -21.37 -27.64 -13.82
CA ALA A 205 -19.99 -28.01 -13.76
C ALA A 205 -19.31 -27.46 -12.50
N LEU A 206 -19.62 -26.20 -12.10
CA LEU A 206 -19.22 -25.61 -10.83
C LEU A 206 -19.77 -26.42 -9.64
N GLY A 207 -21.02 -26.87 -9.69
CA GLY A 207 -21.61 -27.73 -8.66
C GLY A 207 -20.87 -29.07 -8.50
N VAL A 208 -20.48 -29.71 -9.60
CA VAL A 208 -19.69 -30.96 -9.61
C VAL A 208 -18.30 -30.68 -8.99
N MET A 209 -17.67 -29.60 -9.39
CA MET A 209 -16.36 -29.20 -8.86
C MET A 209 -16.44 -28.84 -7.37
N ALA A 210 -17.48 -28.13 -6.94
CA ALA A 210 -17.73 -27.82 -5.54
C ALA A 210 -17.88 -29.07 -4.69
N TYR A 211 -18.65 -30.03 -5.17
CA TYR A 211 -18.81 -31.32 -4.51
C TYR A 211 -17.46 -32.04 -4.35
N GLU A 212 -16.64 -32.09 -5.40
CA GLU A 212 -15.31 -32.71 -5.39
C GLU A 212 -14.33 -31.97 -4.44
N ILE A 213 -14.29 -30.64 -4.46
CA ILE A 213 -13.43 -29.84 -3.58
C ILE A 213 -13.78 -30.06 -2.11
N LEU A 214 -15.06 -30.13 -1.79
CA LEU A 214 -15.55 -30.21 -0.43
C LEU A 214 -15.50 -31.64 0.15
N THR A 215 -15.65 -32.68 -0.68
CA THR A 215 -15.71 -34.08 -0.22
C THR A 215 -14.50 -34.92 -0.63
N GLY A 216 -13.65 -34.44 -1.52
CA GLY A 216 -12.56 -35.21 -2.14
C GLY A 216 -13.03 -36.22 -3.19
N GLN A 217 -14.32 -36.30 -3.47
CA GLN A 217 -14.89 -37.25 -4.42
C GLN A 217 -15.92 -36.57 -5.33
N ARG A 218 -16.02 -37.01 -6.57
CA ARG A 218 -17.06 -36.54 -7.49
C ARG A 218 -18.45 -37.10 -7.11
N PRO A 219 -19.54 -36.38 -7.44
CA PRO A 219 -20.89 -36.84 -7.09
C PRO A 219 -21.27 -38.16 -7.79
N PHE A 220 -20.66 -38.43 -8.95
CA PHE A 220 -20.87 -39.67 -9.72
C PHE A 220 -19.52 -40.31 -10.04
N ILE A 221 -19.45 -41.63 -9.85
CA ILE A 221 -18.33 -42.49 -10.19
C ILE A 221 -18.88 -43.64 -11.04
N ALA A 222 -18.27 -43.92 -12.19
CA ALA A 222 -18.65 -45.00 -13.09
C ALA A 222 -17.38 -45.63 -13.71
N ARG A 223 -17.54 -46.84 -14.28
CA ARG A 223 -16.44 -47.58 -14.89
C ARG A 223 -16.14 -47.14 -16.32
N THR A 224 -17.19 -46.65 -17.02
CA THR A 224 -17.08 -46.18 -18.41
C THR A 224 -17.58 -44.73 -18.54
N ALA A 225 -17.12 -44.04 -19.60
CA ALA A 225 -17.58 -42.68 -19.90
C ALA A 225 -19.09 -42.64 -20.18
N GLN A 226 -19.62 -43.67 -20.84
CA GLN A 226 -21.06 -43.78 -21.15
C GLN A 226 -21.89 -43.91 -19.88
N GLU A 227 -21.50 -44.82 -18.96
CA GLU A 227 -22.18 -44.96 -17.65
C GLU A 227 -22.17 -43.67 -16.85
N LEU A 228 -21.06 -42.88 -16.96
CA LEU A 228 -20.92 -41.60 -16.28
C LEU A 228 -21.87 -40.54 -16.86
N LEU A 229 -21.99 -40.46 -18.19
CA LEU A 229 -22.98 -39.60 -18.86
C LEU A 229 -24.41 -39.94 -18.46
N VAL A 230 -24.74 -41.22 -18.46
CA VAL A 230 -26.07 -41.70 -17.99
C VAL A 230 -26.30 -41.30 -16.53
N ALA A 231 -25.28 -41.41 -15.67
CA ALA A 231 -25.40 -41.01 -14.28
C ALA A 231 -25.64 -39.49 -14.13
N HIS A 232 -24.98 -38.64 -14.93
CA HIS A 232 -25.26 -37.20 -14.96
C HIS A 232 -26.68 -36.87 -15.38
N ILE A 233 -27.28 -37.64 -16.31
CA ILE A 233 -28.65 -37.45 -16.76
C ILE A 233 -29.67 -37.96 -15.74
N THR A 234 -29.47 -39.18 -15.20
CA THR A 234 -30.54 -39.91 -14.50
C THR A 234 -30.37 -40.05 -12.99
N LYS A 235 -29.12 -40.09 -12.47
CA LYS A 235 -28.91 -40.38 -11.05
C LYS A 235 -28.95 -39.11 -10.19
N THR A 236 -29.64 -39.18 -9.06
CA THR A 236 -29.57 -38.15 -8.03
C THR A 236 -28.23 -38.21 -7.31
N PRO A 237 -27.51 -37.07 -7.15
CA PRO A 237 -26.27 -37.08 -6.38
C PRO A 237 -26.54 -37.34 -4.90
N THR A 238 -25.64 -38.11 -4.24
CA THR A 238 -25.70 -38.29 -2.79
C THR A 238 -25.63 -36.92 -2.09
N PRO A 239 -26.52 -36.63 -1.11
CA PRO A 239 -26.44 -35.40 -0.37
C PRO A 239 -25.01 -35.14 0.17
N ILE A 240 -24.49 -33.93 -0.04
CA ILE A 240 -23.10 -33.61 0.38
C ILE A 240 -22.92 -33.74 1.91
N THR A 241 -24.00 -33.54 2.67
CA THR A 241 -24.06 -33.71 4.11
C THR A 241 -23.82 -35.14 4.58
N ASP A 242 -24.12 -36.16 3.72
CA ASP A 242 -23.84 -37.56 4.04
C ASP A 242 -22.35 -37.92 3.90
N ARG A 243 -21.59 -37.04 3.26
CA ARG A 243 -20.14 -37.19 3.02
C ARG A 243 -19.31 -36.34 3.95
N ARG A 244 -19.84 -35.16 4.32
CA ARG A 244 -19.16 -34.20 5.14
C ARG A 244 -20.15 -33.44 6.04
N LEU A 245 -20.16 -33.79 7.34
CA LEU A 245 -21.14 -33.32 8.32
C LEU A 245 -20.88 -31.90 8.83
N ASP A 246 -19.66 -31.37 8.71
CA ASP A 246 -19.22 -30.08 9.23
C ASP A 246 -19.50 -28.90 8.28
N LEU A 247 -20.20 -29.13 7.17
CA LEU A 247 -20.51 -28.09 6.21
C LEU A 247 -21.71 -27.24 6.67
N PRO A 248 -21.63 -25.89 6.51
CA PRO A 248 -22.80 -25.03 6.69
C PRO A 248 -23.96 -25.48 5.81
N SER A 249 -25.18 -25.48 6.36
CA SER A 249 -26.38 -25.89 5.63
C SER A 249 -26.66 -25.07 4.38
N THR A 250 -26.33 -23.77 4.42
CA THR A 250 -26.40 -22.85 3.26
C THR A 250 -25.49 -23.27 2.12
N LEU A 251 -24.21 -23.66 2.43
CA LEU A 251 -23.27 -24.16 1.44
C LEU A 251 -23.70 -25.50 0.86
N SER A 252 -24.13 -26.41 1.72
CA SER A 252 -24.62 -27.73 1.30
C SER A 252 -25.82 -27.60 0.35
N SER A 253 -26.79 -26.75 0.70
CA SER A 253 -27.98 -26.48 -0.13
C SER A 253 -27.60 -25.86 -1.47
N LEU A 254 -26.64 -24.90 -1.47
CA LEU A 254 -26.16 -24.25 -2.70
C LEU A 254 -25.55 -25.28 -3.67
N VAL A 255 -24.64 -26.13 -3.18
CA VAL A 255 -23.97 -27.15 -4.03
C VAL A 255 -25.01 -28.12 -4.63
N MET A 256 -25.98 -28.59 -3.82
CA MET A 256 -27.03 -29.50 -4.31
C MET A 256 -27.96 -28.82 -5.32
N ARG A 257 -28.25 -27.51 -5.16
CA ARG A 257 -29.03 -26.74 -6.17
C ARG A 257 -28.26 -26.56 -7.47
N CYS A 258 -26.96 -26.33 -7.44
CA CYS A 258 -26.13 -26.28 -8.65
C CYS A 258 -26.18 -27.62 -9.42
N LEU A 259 -26.32 -28.75 -8.70
CA LEU A 259 -26.40 -30.09 -9.26
C LEU A 259 -27.83 -30.51 -9.70
N ALA A 260 -28.81 -29.60 -9.67
CA ALA A 260 -30.19 -29.88 -10.16
C ALA A 260 -30.16 -30.34 -11.61
N LYS A 261 -30.99 -31.35 -11.91
CA LYS A 261 -31.08 -31.95 -13.26
C LYS A 261 -31.72 -30.99 -14.26
N THR A 262 -32.78 -30.31 -13.86
CA THR A 262 -33.40 -29.25 -14.63
C THR A 262 -32.58 -28.00 -14.57
N ALA A 263 -32.19 -27.46 -15.72
CA ALA A 263 -31.31 -26.25 -15.76
C ALA A 263 -31.98 -25.04 -15.09
N ASN A 264 -33.33 -24.91 -15.18
CA ASN A 264 -34.07 -23.80 -14.56
C ASN A 264 -34.10 -23.82 -13.03
N ASP A 265 -33.85 -24.97 -12.40
CA ASP A 265 -33.80 -25.08 -10.92
C ASP A 265 -32.44 -24.68 -10.34
N ARG A 266 -31.46 -24.46 -11.21
CA ARG A 266 -30.10 -24.01 -10.79
C ARG A 266 -30.09 -22.51 -10.53
N PRO A 267 -29.32 -22.04 -9.54
CA PRO A 267 -29.11 -20.61 -9.36
C PRO A 267 -28.34 -20.02 -10.56
N SER A 268 -28.49 -18.72 -10.81
CA SER A 268 -27.62 -18.02 -11.75
C SER A 268 -26.20 -17.87 -11.16
N ALA A 269 -25.18 -17.67 -12.00
CA ALA A 269 -23.81 -17.48 -11.53
C ALA A 269 -23.65 -16.29 -10.56
N PRO A 270 -24.27 -15.10 -10.77
CA PRO A 270 -24.28 -14.03 -9.76
C PRO A 270 -24.90 -14.45 -8.42
N GLN A 271 -26.02 -15.20 -8.44
CA GLN A 271 -26.63 -15.72 -7.20
C GLN A 271 -25.71 -16.69 -6.45
N VAL A 272 -24.92 -17.49 -7.18
CA VAL A 272 -23.90 -18.36 -6.56
C VAL A 272 -22.84 -17.52 -5.85
N VAL A 273 -22.37 -16.42 -6.44
CA VAL A 273 -21.40 -15.50 -5.83
C VAL A 273 -21.97 -14.93 -4.53
N GLU A 274 -23.19 -14.38 -4.55
CA GLU A 274 -23.84 -13.79 -3.36
C GLU A 274 -23.96 -14.81 -2.20
N LEU A 275 -24.38 -16.04 -2.52
CA LEU A 275 -24.52 -17.09 -1.51
C LEU A 275 -23.18 -17.55 -0.96
N LEU A 276 -22.14 -17.62 -1.77
CA LEU A 276 -20.77 -17.95 -1.30
C LEU A 276 -20.17 -16.83 -0.45
N ASP A 277 -20.47 -15.56 -0.75
CA ASP A 277 -20.06 -14.40 0.07
C ASP A 277 -20.76 -14.45 1.45
N ALA A 278 -22.05 -14.79 1.49
CA ALA A 278 -22.79 -15.00 2.74
C ALA A 278 -22.21 -16.17 3.59
N VAL A 279 -21.88 -17.28 2.93
CA VAL A 279 -21.22 -18.43 3.61
C VAL A 279 -19.82 -18.05 4.13
N SER A 280 -19.05 -17.29 3.36
CA SER A 280 -17.72 -16.83 3.78
C SER A 280 -17.78 -15.99 5.05
N SER A 281 -18.78 -15.11 5.16
CA SER A 281 -19.04 -14.29 6.35
C SER A 281 -19.45 -15.13 7.56
N ALA A 282 -20.25 -16.18 7.38
CA ALA A 282 -20.71 -17.07 8.44
C ALA A 282 -19.60 -18.02 8.96
N VAL A 283 -18.76 -18.53 8.06
CA VAL A 283 -17.64 -19.42 8.42
C VAL A 283 -16.54 -18.66 9.18
N GLY A 284 -16.36 -17.36 8.91
CA GLY A 284 -15.46 -16.50 9.69
C GLY A 284 -15.93 -16.24 11.13
N ALA A 285 -17.24 -16.31 11.39
CA ALA A 285 -17.82 -16.06 12.72
C ALA A 285 -17.83 -17.30 13.62
N GLY A 286 -17.66 -18.51 13.08
CA GLY A 286 -17.83 -19.78 13.81
C GLY A 286 -16.60 -20.34 14.55
N THR A 287 -15.43 -19.70 14.48
CA THR A 287 -14.17 -20.24 15.04
C THR A 287 -13.75 -19.63 16.38
N THR A 288 -14.63 -18.90 17.07
CA THR A 288 -14.31 -18.27 18.38
C THR A 288 -15.30 -18.66 19.49
N ALA A 289 -15.43 -19.97 19.75
CA ALA A 289 -16.05 -20.43 20.97
C ALA A 289 -15.00 -21.16 21.82
N GLY A 290 -14.29 -20.44 22.63
CA GLY A 290 -13.45 -21.02 23.69
C GLY A 290 -12.09 -20.36 23.87
N MET A 291 -12.04 -19.09 24.25
CA MET A 291 -11.06 -18.49 25.17
C MET A 291 -11.41 -17.02 25.36
N SER A 292 -11.72 -16.68 26.62
CA SER A 292 -12.01 -15.30 27.03
C SER A 292 -10.77 -14.44 26.83
N SER A 293 -10.79 -13.61 25.82
CA SER A 293 -9.97 -12.40 25.70
C SER A 293 -10.78 -11.36 24.95
N THR A 294 -10.77 -10.15 25.47
CA THR A 294 -11.41 -8.92 24.97
C THR A 294 -11.58 -8.85 23.44
N PRO A 295 -12.70 -8.30 22.94
CA PRO A 295 -13.00 -8.30 21.52
C PRO A 295 -12.02 -7.38 20.78
N VAL A 296 -11.03 -7.98 20.13
CA VAL A 296 -10.39 -7.34 18.99
C VAL A 296 -11.35 -7.52 17.81
N THR A 297 -12.01 -6.46 17.43
CA THR A 297 -12.77 -6.37 16.19
C THR A 297 -11.91 -6.84 15.03
N SER A 298 -12.21 -8.02 14.47
CA SER A 298 -11.63 -8.46 13.21
C SER A 298 -12.19 -7.57 12.10
N ASN A 299 -11.45 -6.53 11.78
CA ASN A 299 -11.65 -5.72 10.58
C ASN A 299 -11.59 -6.66 9.37
N ALA A 300 -12.67 -6.80 8.62
CA ALA A 300 -12.60 -7.17 7.22
C ALA A 300 -11.62 -6.18 6.60
N ALA A 301 -10.44 -6.66 6.18
CA ALA A 301 -9.36 -5.78 5.76
C ALA A 301 -9.89 -4.88 4.64
N LEU A 302 -9.95 -3.58 4.90
CA LEU A 302 -10.33 -2.58 3.91
C LEU A 302 -9.50 -2.77 2.64
N PRO A 303 -10.04 -2.49 1.45
CA PRO A 303 -9.23 -2.39 0.26
C PRO A 303 -8.01 -1.51 0.53
N SER A 304 -6.85 -1.91 0.02
CA SER A 304 -5.61 -1.18 0.31
C SER A 304 -4.78 -0.98 -0.95
N ILE A 305 -4.19 0.21 -1.08
CA ILE A 305 -3.46 0.64 -2.26
C ILE A 305 -2.19 1.41 -1.90
N ALA A 306 -1.13 1.21 -2.68
CA ALA A 306 0.00 2.12 -2.76
C ALA A 306 0.03 2.80 -4.13
N VAL A 307 0.26 4.10 -4.16
CA VAL A 307 0.50 4.86 -5.40
C VAL A 307 2.00 5.10 -5.49
N LEU A 308 2.67 4.45 -6.44
CA LEU A 308 4.11 4.58 -6.63
C LEU A 308 4.45 5.88 -7.39
N PRO A 309 5.68 6.39 -7.25
CA PRO A 309 6.12 7.54 -8.05
C PRO A 309 6.03 7.18 -9.54
N PHE A 310 5.42 8.06 -10.33
CA PHE A 310 5.30 7.83 -11.76
C PHE A 310 6.66 8.03 -12.46
N VAL A 311 6.88 7.28 -13.52
CA VAL A 311 8.12 7.36 -14.29
C VAL A 311 8.05 8.53 -15.27
N ASN A 312 9.02 9.45 -15.20
CA ASN A 312 9.17 10.52 -16.17
C ASN A 312 9.79 9.98 -17.48
N LEU A 313 9.00 9.93 -18.54
CA LEU A 313 9.42 9.50 -19.88
C LEU A 313 9.74 10.69 -20.81
N THR A 314 9.85 11.90 -20.29
CA THR A 314 10.12 13.12 -21.07
C THR A 314 11.59 13.23 -21.50
N GLY A 315 12.49 12.51 -20.81
CA GLY A 315 13.94 12.58 -21.07
C GLY A 315 14.63 13.80 -20.45
N ASN A 316 13.90 14.65 -19.74
CA ASN A 316 14.43 15.78 -18.97
C ASN A 316 14.07 15.60 -17.49
N ALA A 317 15.09 15.51 -16.63
CA ALA A 317 14.94 15.37 -15.19
C ALA A 317 14.20 16.56 -14.54
N ASP A 318 14.24 17.74 -15.18
CA ASP A 318 13.49 18.90 -14.71
C ASP A 318 11.97 18.70 -14.66
N ASN A 319 11.44 17.63 -15.26
CA ASN A 319 10.02 17.28 -15.22
C ASN A 319 9.67 16.17 -14.22
N ASP A 320 10.62 15.71 -13.39
CA ASP A 320 10.36 14.66 -12.37
C ASP A 320 9.32 15.12 -11.36
N TYR A 321 9.31 16.43 -11.01
CA TYR A 321 8.32 17.02 -10.10
C TYR A 321 6.88 16.84 -10.58
N LEU A 322 6.64 16.83 -11.91
CA LEU A 322 5.29 16.67 -12.46
C LEU A 322 4.80 15.23 -12.35
N ALA A 323 5.68 14.27 -12.63
CA ALA A 323 5.37 12.85 -12.46
C ALA A 323 5.10 12.51 -10.99
N ASP A 324 5.93 13.04 -10.09
CA ASP A 324 5.75 12.91 -8.64
C ASP A 324 4.48 13.57 -8.14
N GLY A 325 4.23 14.80 -8.61
CA GLY A 325 3.09 15.58 -8.18
C GLY A 325 1.76 14.93 -8.55
N ILE A 326 1.61 14.46 -9.79
CA ILE A 326 0.41 13.73 -10.21
C ILE A 326 0.19 12.49 -9.37
N ALA A 327 1.23 11.70 -9.11
CA ALA A 327 1.13 10.53 -8.26
C ALA A 327 0.73 10.89 -6.80
N GLU A 328 1.30 11.99 -6.25
CA GLU A 328 0.99 12.50 -4.92
C GLU A 328 -0.44 13.00 -4.81
N GLU A 329 -0.96 13.74 -5.81
CA GLU A 329 -2.34 14.23 -5.79
C GLU A 329 -3.37 13.10 -5.93
N ILE A 330 -3.10 12.09 -6.75
CA ILE A 330 -3.94 10.89 -6.82
C ILE A 330 -3.93 10.17 -5.46
N LEU A 331 -2.76 10.01 -4.84
CA LEU A 331 -2.63 9.43 -3.50
C LEU A 331 -3.46 10.21 -2.48
N ASN A 332 -3.35 11.55 -2.46
CA ASN A 332 -4.09 12.41 -1.55
C ASN A 332 -5.60 12.35 -1.78
N ALA A 333 -6.04 12.27 -3.05
CA ALA A 333 -7.45 12.10 -3.38
C ALA A 333 -8.00 10.77 -2.84
N LEU A 334 -7.28 9.67 -3.05
CA LEU A 334 -7.65 8.34 -2.56
C LEU A 334 -7.61 8.24 -1.03
N ALA A 335 -6.64 8.93 -0.38
CA ALA A 335 -6.45 8.88 1.08
C ALA A 335 -7.61 9.53 1.88
N ARG A 336 -8.45 10.35 1.25
CA ARG A 336 -9.66 10.92 1.86
C ARG A 336 -10.80 9.90 1.99
N LEU A 337 -10.70 8.77 1.31
CA LEU A 337 -11.72 7.73 1.31
C LEU A 337 -11.52 6.82 2.53
N ARG A 338 -12.38 6.98 3.56
CA ARG A 338 -12.30 6.21 4.82
C ARG A 338 -12.44 4.69 4.65
N THR A 339 -12.93 4.25 3.50
CA THR A 339 -13.14 2.85 3.15
C THR A 339 -11.97 2.25 2.37
N LEU A 340 -10.91 3.02 2.12
CA LEU A 340 -9.70 2.62 1.42
C LEU A 340 -8.47 2.91 2.29
N HIS A 341 -7.66 1.91 2.55
CA HIS A 341 -6.36 2.10 3.19
C HIS A 341 -5.33 2.47 2.12
N VAL A 342 -4.78 3.68 2.19
CA VAL A 342 -3.80 4.19 1.23
C VAL A 342 -2.44 4.28 1.93
N ALA A 343 -1.42 3.62 1.37
CA ALA A 343 -0.05 3.72 1.88
C ALA A 343 0.44 5.16 1.76
N ALA A 344 1.17 5.62 2.77
CA ALA A 344 1.67 6.99 2.79
C ALA A 344 2.69 7.24 1.66
N ARG A 345 2.80 8.52 1.27
CA ARG A 345 3.67 8.97 0.20
C ARG A 345 5.14 8.55 0.39
N SER A 346 5.71 8.79 1.58
CA SER A 346 7.13 8.52 1.85
C SER A 346 7.49 7.05 1.67
N SER A 347 6.64 6.14 2.15
CA SER A 347 6.83 4.70 1.97
C SER A 347 6.61 4.27 0.51
N SER A 348 5.61 4.82 -0.17
CA SER A 348 5.34 4.52 -1.59
C SER A 348 6.48 5.01 -2.49
N PHE A 349 7.02 6.19 -2.22
CA PHE A 349 8.08 6.83 -3.02
C PHE A 349 9.49 6.27 -2.72
N ALA A 350 9.66 5.49 -1.66
CA ALA A 350 10.90 4.75 -1.40
C ALA A 350 11.23 3.70 -2.49
N PHE A 351 10.24 3.34 -3.32
CA PHE A 351 10.41 2.40 -4.44
C PHE A 351 10.79 3.07 -5.76
N ARG A 352 11.23 4.32 -5.76
CA ARG A 352 11.70 5.02 -6.97
C ARG A 352 12.90 4.32 -7.61
N GLY A 353 12.85 4.12 -8.95
CA GLY A 353 14.00 3.71 -9.75
C GLY A 353 14.45 2.25 -9.63
N SER A 354 13.79 1.43 -8.83
CA SER A 354 14.03 -0.01 -8.77
C SER A 354 13.20 -0.74 -9.81
N SER A 355 13.70 -1.87 -10.34
CA SER A 355 12.83 -2.83 -11.01
C SER A 355 11.82 -3.32 -9.97
N ILE A 356 10.57 -2.86 -10.10
CA ILE A 356 9.57 -2.96 -9.05
C ILE A 356 9.10 -4.42 -8.94
N ASP A 357 9.50 -5.10 -7.87
CA ASP A 357 8.85 -6.34 -7.46
C ASP A 357 7.58 -5.97 -6.67
N LEU A 358 6.43 -6.04 -7.33
CA LEU A 358 5.12 -5.71 -6.74
C LEU A 358 4.84 -6.50 -5.46
N LYS A 359 5.37 -7.72 -5.35
CA LYS A 359 5.21 -8.54 -4.16
C LYS A 359 5.98 -7.96 -2.97
N ALA A 360 7.22 -7.54 -3.21
CA ALA A 360 8.04 -6.87 -2.18
C ALA A 360 7.41 -5.53 -1.76
N VAL A 361 6.83 -4.76 -2.70
CA VAL A 361 6.07 -3.54 -2.38
C VAL A 361 4.90 -3.85 -1.47
N GLY A 362 4.08 -4.84 -1.83
CA GLY A 362 2.90 -5.19 -1.05
C GLY A 362 3.22 -5.72 0.35
N GLU A 363 4.25 -6.55 0.49
CA GLU A 363 4.71 -7.06 1.78
C GLU A 363 5.25 -5.93 2.68
N ARG A 364 6.04 -5.01 2.13
CA ARG A 364 6.65 -3.90 2.89
C ARG A 364 5.66 -2.80 3.25
N LEU A 365 4.67 -2.52 2.39
CA LEU A 365 3.67 -1.47 2.61
C LEU A 365 2.36 -1.99 3.21
N GLY A 366 2.19 -3.31 3.31
CA GLY A 366 0.94 -3.92 3.81
C GLY A 366 -0.25 -3.68 2.90
N VAL A 367 -0.04 -3.50 1.57
CA VAL A 367 -1.10 -3.21 0.61
C VAL A 367 -1.37 -4.38 -0.33
N ARG A 368 -2.60 -4.44 -0.84
CA ARG A 368 -3.06 -5.49 -1.76
C ARG A 368 -3.00 -5.07 -3.22
N THR A 369 -3.02 -3.78 -3.49
CA THR A 369 -2.97 -3.24 -4.84
C THR A 369 -1.92 -2.13 -4.94
N VAL A 370 -1.37 -1.97 -6.13
CA VAL A 370 -0.39 -0.94 -6.45
C VAL A 370 -0.82 -0.21 -7.72
N LEU A 371 -0.85 1.12 -7.64
CA LEU A 371 -0.98 1.99 -8.79
C LEU A 371 0.41 2.46 -9.22
N GLU A 372 0.77 2.17 -10.45
CA GLU A 372 2.00 2.65 -11.08
C GLU A 372 1.67 3.39 -12.36
N GLY A 373 2.57 4.25 -12.83
CA GLY A 373 2.33 5.01 -14.03
C GLY A 373 3.56 5.66 -14.61
N SER A 374 3.36 6.31 -15.73
CA SER A 374 4.38 7.10 -16.40
C SER A 374 3.78 8.40 -16.97
N VAL A 375 4.61 9.43 -16.98
CA VAL A 375 4.24 10.76 -17.47
C VAL A 375 5.19 11.15 -18.60
N ARG A 376 4.64 11.65 -19.70
CA ARG A 376 5.39 12.22 -20.81
C ARG A 376 4.80 13.55 -21.21
N ARG A 377 5.57 14.62 -21.06
CA ARG A 377 5.21 15.97 -21.52
C ARG A 377 5.86 16.25 -22.87
N SER A 378 5.10 16.73 -23.82
CA SER A 378 5.59 17.15 -25.12
C SER A 378 4.91 18.46 -25.55
N ARG A 379 5.66 19.58 -25.53
CA ARG A 379 5.14 20.95 -25.74
C ARG A 379 4.01 21.25 -24.75
N ASN A 380 2.77 21.38 -25.22
CA ASN A 380 1.58 21.69 -24.44
C ASN A 380 0.66 20.47 -24.22
N ARG A 381 1.18 19.26 -24.38
CA ARG A 381 0.42 18.01 -24.22
C ARG A 381 1.05 17.12 -23.18
N LEU A 382 0.19 16.62 -22.30
CA LEU A 382 0.52 15.70 -21.24
C LEU A 382 -0.06 14.31 -21.56
N ARG A 383 0.79 13.30 -21.56
CA ARG A 383 0.36 11.91 -21.65
C ARG A 383 0.68 11.21 -20.35
N VAL A 384 -0.36 10.72 -19.68
CA VAL A 384 -0.27 9.93 -18.46
C VAL A 384 -0.76 8.52 -18.78
N THR A 385 0.08 7.53 -18.48
CA THR A 385 -0.31 6.12 -18.57
C THR A 385 -0.27 5.55 -17.18
N VAL A 386 -1.34 4.90 -16.76
CA VAL A 386 -1.46 4.32 -15.42
C VAL A 386 -1.92 2.89 -15.51
N GLN A 387 -1.51 2.10 -14.52
CA GLN A 387 -1.94 0.73 -14.34
C GLN A 387 -2.11 0.42 -12.86
N LEU A 388 -3.20 -0.25 -12.53
CA LEU A 388 -3.48 -0.79 -11.21
C LEU A 388 -3.22 -2.28 -11.24
N ALA A 389 -2.36 -2.76 -10.35
CA ALA A 389 -1.98 -4.16 -10.26
C ALA A 389 -2.33 -4.75 -8.89
N ASP A 390 -2.74 -6.00 -8.85
CA ASP A 390 -2.88 -6.78 -7.63
C ASP A 390 -1.52 -7.34 -7.22
N VAL A 391 -1.11 -7.07 -6.00
CA VAL A 391 0.20 -7.45 -5.46
C VAL A 391 0.40 -8.96 -5.40
N ALA A 392 -0.65 -9.69 -5.00
CA ALA A 392 -0.55 -11.11 -4.74
C ALA A 392 -0.41 -11.91 -6.03
N SER A 393 -1.11 -11.50 -7.07
CA SER A 393 -1.12 -12.16 -8.38
C SER A 393 -0.12 -11.55 -9.36
N GLY A 394 0.28 -10.29 -9.17
CA GLY A 394 1.05 -9.51 -10.13
C GLY A 394 0.23 -9.13 -11.39
N PHE A 395 -1.09 -9.41 -11.40
CA PHE A 395 -1.93 -9.10 -12.54
C PHE A 395 -2.40 -7.65 -12.51
N GLN A 396 -2.40 -7.06 -13.69
CA GLN A 396 -3.00 -5.77 -13.93
C GLN A 396 -4.52 -5.87 -13.82
N LEU A 397 -5.11 -5.13 -12.88
CA LEU A 397 -6.55 -5.04 -12.68
C LEU A 397 -7.19 -4.04 -13.64
N TRP A 398 -6.45 -2.98 -13.94
CA TRP A 398 -6.90 -1.90 -14.81
C TRP A 398 -5.70 -1.17 -15.40
N SER A 399 -5.83 -0.64 -16.62
CA SER A 399 -4.86 0.25 -17.24
C SER A 399 -5.54 1.20 -18.21
N GLU A 400 -5.09 2.45 -18.18
CA GLU A 400 -5.60 3.47 -19.06
C GLU A 400 -4.51 4.48 -19.46
N ARG A 401 -4.75 5.15 -20.59
CA ARG A 401 -3.87 6.20 -21.09
C ARG A 401 -4.66 7.47 -21.34
N TYR A 402 -4.25 8.54 -20.71
CA TYR A 402 -4.77 9.87 -20.86
C TYR A 402 -3.82 10.69 -21.74
N ASP A 403 -4.36 11.38 -22.76
CA ASP A 403 -3.60 12.25 -23.67
C ASP A 403 -4.41 13.53 -23.80
N ARG A 404 -3.99 14.57 -23.08
CA ARG A 404 -4.71 15.85 -22.92
C ARG A 404 -3.76 17.03 -23.02
N GLU A 405 -4.32 18.25 -23.01
CA GLU A 405 -3.54 19.47 -22.83
C GLU A 405 -3.03 19.58 -21.39
N ASP A 406 -1.92 20.29 -21.17
CA ASP A 406 -1.34 20.45 -19.82
C ASP A 406 -2.34 21.07 -18.82
N ALA A 407 -3.23 21.95 -19.28
CA ALA A 407 -4.27 22.57 -18.47
C ALA A 407 -5.33 21.58 -17.93
N ASP A 408 -5.46 20.41 -18.55
CA ASP A 408 -6.44 19.38 -18.18
C ASP A 408 -5.89 18.38 -17.14
N VAL A 409 -4.73 18.65 -16.49
CA VAL A 409 -4.09 17.74 -15.54
C VAL A 409 -5.01 17.35 -14.38
N PHE A 410 -5.79 18.29 -13.88
CA PHE A 410 -6.74 18.05 -12.78
C PHE A 410 -7.86 17.07 -13.19
N ASP A 411 -8.35 17.17 -14.43
CA ASP A 411 -9.37 16.26 -14.94
C ASP A 411 -8.79 14.83 -15.11
N ILE A 412 -7.49 14.72 -15.43
CA ILE A 412 -6.77 13.44 -15.49
C ILE A 412 -6.67 12.81 -14.08
N GLU A 413 -6.26 13.59 -13.08
CA GLU A 413 -6.12 13.14 -11.70
C GLU A 413 -7.46 12.63 -11.13
N ASP A 414 -8.55 13.37 -11.33
CA ASP A 414 -9.90 12.99 -10.91
C ASP A 414 -10.39 11.72 -11.63
N GLN A 415 -10.15 11.62 -12.95
CA GLN A 415 -10.54 10.42 -13.71
C GLN A 415 -9.76 9.18 -13.24
N ILE A 416 -8.46 9.30 -12.97
CA ILE A 416 -7.65 8.19 -12.45
C ILE A 416 -8.16 7.75 -11.07
N ALA A 417 -8.38 8.70 -10.16
CA ALA A 417 -8.87 8.39 -8.82
C ALA A 417 -10.26 7.72 -8.88
N GLY A 418 -11.17 8.21 -9.74
CA GLY A 418 -12.48 7.60 -9.98
C GLY A 418 -12.38 6.17 -10.49
N SER A 419 -11.56 5.93 -11.51
CA SER A 419 -11.36 4.60 -12.09
C SER A 419 -10.76 3.59 -11.10
N VAL A 420 -9.86 4.04 -10.21
CA VAL A 420 -9.33 3.21 -9.12
C VAL A 420 -10.43 2.82 -8.14
N VAL A 421 -11.26 3.79 -7.73
CA VAL A 421 -12.38 3.56 -6.81
C VAL A 421 -13.36 2.54 -7.39
N ASP A 422 -13.76 2.71 -8.65
CA ASP A 422 -14.67 1.81 -9.34
C ASP A 422 -14.08 0.40 -9.46
N THR A 423 -12.80 0.30 -9.81
CA THR A 423 -12.09 -0.97 -9.95
C THR A 423 -11.99 -1.72 -8.63
N LEU A 424 -11.74 -1.01 -7.53
CA LEU A 424 -11.64 -1.60 -6.19
C LEU A 424 -13.01 -1.83 -5.53
N LYS A 425 -14.11 -1.44 -6.17
CA LYS A 425 -15.50 -1.53 -5.65
C LYS A 425 -15.62 -0.92 -4.25
N VAL A 426 -14.95 0.20 -4.05
CA VAL A 426 -15.01 0.93 -2.78
C VAL A 426 -16.37 1.58 -2.65
N THR A 427 -17.12 1.24 -1.59
CA THR A 427 -18.41 1.85 -1.31
C THR A 427 -18.20 3.30 -0.90
N LEU A 428 -18.54 4.23 -1.80
CA LEU A 428 -18.49 5.65 -1.52
C LEU A 428 -19.83 6.09 -0.91
N LEU A 429 -19.76 6.80 0.22
CA LEU A 429 -20.80 7.71 0.68
C LEU A 429 -20.75 9.02 -0.16
N HIS A 430 -20.54 8.89 -1.45
CA HIS A 430 -20.28 10.02 -2.35
C HIS A 430 -21.40 10.13 -3.38
N THR A 431 -21.78 11.37 -3.70
CA THR A 431 -22.76 11.61 -4.76
C THR A 431 -22.12 11.24 -6.10
N PRO A 432 -22.72 10.33 -6.89
CA PRO A 432 -22.16 9.97 -8.20
C PRO A 432 -21.93 11.20 -9.06
N GLY A 433 -20.70 11.37 -9.58
CA GLY A 433 -20.32 12.48 -10.45
C GLY A 433 -19.74 13.72 -9.75
N ALA A 434 -19.62 13.76 -8.43
CA ALA A 434 -18.86 14.80 -7.77
C ALA A 434 -17.35 14.46 -7.85
N PRO A 435 -16.45 15.46 -8.11
CA PRO A 435 -15.02 15.20 -8.17
C PRO A 435 -14.52 14.68 -6.81
N ILE A 436 -13.65 13.66 -6.84
CA ILE A 436 -13.05 13.06 -5.65
C ILE A 436 -12.03 14.02 -5.04
N ALA A 437 -11.32 14.78 -5.89
CA ALA A 437 -10.48 15.90 -5.49
C ALA A 437 -11.20 17.22 -5.81
N ALA A 438 -11.36 18.09 -4.80
CA ALA A 438 -11.82 19.44 -5.07
C ALA A 438 -10.75 20.19 -5.88
N ARG A 439 -11.15 20.89 -6.96
CA ARG A 439 -10.25 21.79 -7.69
C ARG A 439 -9.73 22.85 -6.72
N ARG A 440 -8.41 22.89 -6.53
CA ARG A 440 -7.76 23.75 -5.52
C ARG A 440 -7.16 25.00 -6.11
N THR A 441 -6.96 25.01 -7.43
CA THR A 441 -6.57 26.15 -8.25
C THR A 441 -7.02 25.91 -9.70
N THR A 442 -7.26 26.97 -10.45
CA THR A 442 -7.49 26.93 -11.91
C THR A 442 -6.25 27.37 -12.68
N ASN A 443 -5.22 27.85 -11.98
CA ASN A 443 -3.99 28.33 -12.57
C ASN A 443 -2.95 27.21 -12.63
N PHE A 444 -2.74 26.65 -13.82
CA PHE A 444 -1.80 25.55 -14.03
C PHE A 444 -0.35 25.94 -13.69
N GLU A 445 0.08 27.18 -13.96
CA GLU A 445 1.44 27.63 -13.63
C GLU A 445 1.64 27.71 -12.10
N ALA A 446 0.63 28.19 -11.37
CA ALA A 446 0.65 28.19 -9.92
C ALA A 446 0.72 26.76 -9.36
N TYR A 447 -0.04 25.83 -9.97
CA TYR A 447 0.01 24.41 -9.59
C TYR A 447 1.39 23.79 -9.87
N GLU A 448 1.97 24.05 -11.03
CA GLU A 448 3.32 23.60 -11.38
C GLU A 448 4.38 24.08 -10.38
N LEU A 449 4.32 25.35 -9.97
CA LEU A 449 5.20 25.90 -8.94
C LEU A 449 4.99 25.24 -7.58
N TYR A 450 3.74 24.99 -7.20
CA TYR A 450 3.41 24.24 -5.97
C TYR A 450 4.01 22.83 -5.99
N LEU A 451 3.86 22.07 -7.08
CA LEU A 451 4.44 20.72 -7.20
C LEU A 451 5.98 20.73 -7.11
N ARG A 452 6.62 21.73 -7.72
CA ARG A 452 8.07 21.95 -7.58
C ARG A 452 8.45 22.28 -6.14
N GLY A 453 7.64 23.09 -5.45
CA GLY A 453 7.80 23.40 -4.03
C GLY A 453 7.68 22.14 -3.16
N ARG A 454 6.69 21.29 -3.41
CA ARG A 454 6.53 19.99 -2.72
C ARG A 454 7.69 19.05 -2.99
N HIS A 455 8.18 19.01 -4.21
CA HIS A 455 9.34 18.21 -4.57
C HIS A 455 10.61 18.70 -3.82
N ALA A 456 10.87 20.01 -3.79
CA ALA A 456 11.97 20.61 -3.04
C ALA A 456 11.85 20.35 -1.54
N TRP A 457 10.65 20.50 -0.97
CA TRP A 457 10.35 20.21 0.44
C TRP A 457 10.74 18.78 0.86
N ASN A 458 10.56 17.81 -0.02
CA ASN A 458 10.91 16.42 0.24
C ASN A 458 12.43 16.13 0.12
N GLN A 459 13.21 17.09 -0.38
CA GLN A 459 14.67 17.04 -0.41
C GLN A 459 15.22 17.75 0.82
N VAL A 460 15.40 17.01 1.92
CA VAL A 460 15.82 17.52 3.23
C VAL A 460 17.07 18.44 3.13
N GLY A 461 17.11 19.54 3.88
CA GLY A 461 18.23 20.49 3.94
C GLY A 461 17.99 21.73 3.07
N ALA A 462 18.84 22.01 2.08
CA ALA A 462 18.74 23.18 1.18
C ALA A 462 17.43 23.29 0.40
N GLY A 463 16.60 22.26 0.41
CA GLY A 463 15.29 22.23 -0.21
C GLY A 463 14.24 23.11 0.47
N ILE A 464 14.38 23.43 1.75
CA ILE A 464 13.37 24.18 2.53
C ILE A 464 13.23 25.63 2.03
N GLU A 465 14.35 26.34 1.86
CA GLU A 465 14.33 27.73 1.32
C GLU A 465 13.77 27.76 -0.09
N ARG A 466 14.18 26.79 -0.92
CA ARG A 466 13.67 26.67 -2.29
C ARG A 466 12.18 26.36 -2.34
N ALA A 467 11.68 25.56 -1.41
CA ALA A 467 10.26 25.27 -1.30
C ALA A 467 9.46 26.54 -0.98
N LEU A 468 9.93 27.36 -0.04
CA LEU A 468 9.30 28.64 0.30
C LEU A 468 9.19 29.55 -0.92
N GLU A 469 10.32 29.80 -1.62
CA GLU A 469 10.34 30.63 -2.84
C GLU A 469 9.29 30.16 -3.88
N LEU A 470 9.18 28.84 -4.07
CA LEU A 470 8.28 28.26 -5.05
C LEU A 470 6.81 28.39 -4.62
N PHE A 471 6.50 28.18 -3.33
CA PHE A 471 5.14 28.38 -2.82
C PHE A 471 4.72 29.86 -2.88
N GLU A 472 5.61 30.80 -2.54
CA GLU A 472 5.34 32.23 -2.63
C GLU A 472 5.10 32.68 -4.09
N ARG A 473 5.86 32.14 -5.04
CA ARG A 473 5.63 32.38 -6.46
C ARG A 473 4.30 31.79 -6.94
N ALA A 474 3.91 30.61 -6.44
CA ALA A 474 2.60 30.05 -6.72
C ALA A 474 1.47 30.94 -6.20
N LEU A 475 1.63 31.50 -4.99
CA LEU A 475 0.69 32.44 -4.39
C LEU A 475 0.65 33.80 -5.07
N ALA A 476 1.75 34.24 -5.71
CA ALA A 476 1.76 35.44 -6.53
C ALA A 476 0.92 35.29 -7.80
N LEU A 477 0.80 34.05 -8.34
CA LEU A 477 -0.04 33.75 -9.49
C LEU A 477 -1.49 33.42 -9.13
N ASP A 478 -1.70 32.77 -7.96
CA ASP A 478 -3.01 32.44 -7.41
C ASP A 478 -3.03 32.66 -5.89
N PRO A 479 -3.43 33.85 -5.41
CA PRO A 479 -3.50 34.20 -4.00
C PRO A 479 -4.49 33.36 -3.17
N ASP A 480 -5.41 32.66 -3.84
CA ASP A 480 -6.44 31.83 -3.21
C ASP A 480 -6.07 30.32 -3.24
N PHE A 481 -4.84 29.99 -3.57
CA PHE A 481 -4.37 28.60 -3.60
C PHE A 481 -4.09 28.05 -2.18
N ALA A 482 -5.10 27.42 -1.57
CA ALA A 482 -5.06 26.98 -0.18
C ALA A 482 -3.89 26.04 0.14
N LEU A 483 -3.54 25.08 -0.76
CA LEU A 483 -2.41 24.17 -0.54
C LEU A 483 -1.05 24.86 -0.52
N ALA A 484 -0.86 25.90 -1.33
CA ALA A 484 0.37 26.66 -1.32
C ALA A 484 0.52 27.44 0.00
N HIS A 485 -0.56 28.02 0.53
CA HIS A 485 -0.56 28.60 1.87
C HIS A 485 -0.24 27.58 2.96
N SER A 486 -0.78 26.34 2.90
CA SER A 486 -0.42 25.28 3.82
C SER A 486 1.05 24.90 3.73
N GLY A 487 1.60 24.84 2.50
CA GLY A 487 3.04 24.59 2.29
C GLY A 487 3.94 25.67 2.91
N VAL A 488 3.56 26.94 2.79
CA VAL A 488 4.25 28.07 3.46
C VAL A 488 4.21 27.92 4.99
N ALA A 489 3.06 27.53 5.54
CA ALA A 489 2.93 27.31 6.98
C ALA A 489 3.86 26.20 7.45
N ASP A 490 3.94 25.08 6.74
CA ASP A 490 4.82 23.96 7.07
C ASP A 490 6.31 24.38 7.04
N VAL A 491 6.70 25.19 6.05
CA VAL A 491 8.09 25.72 5.97
C VAL A 491 8.44 26.53 7.21
N PHE A 492 7.61 27.48 7.61
CA PHE A 492 7.89 28.31 8.78
C PHE A 492 7.86 27.53 10.09
N ILE A 493 6.98 26.52 10.24
CA ILE A 493 6.97 25.64 11.41
C ILE A 493 8.31 24.93 11.54
N LEU A 494 8.82 24.33 10.46
CA LEU A 494 10.11 23.62 10.52
C LEU A 494 11.28 24.58 10.68
N ALA A 495 11.22 25.77 10.07
CA ALA A 495 12.24 26.79 10.27
C ALA A 495 12.37 27.19 11.75
N GLY A 496 11.24 27.32 12.46
CA GLY A 496 11.23 27.59 13.90
C GLY A 496 11.70 26.39 14.74
N ILE A 497 11.25 25.17 14.42
CA ILE A 497 11.61 23.95 15.17
C ILE A 497 13.12 23.62 15.03
N PHE A 498 13.67 23.76 13.83
CA PHE A 498 15.08 23.42 13.57
C PHE A 498 16.04 24.62 13.69
N GLY A 499 15.53 25.80 14.08
CA GLY A 499 16.35 26.97 14.37
C GLY A 499 16.91 27.70 13.15
N ALA A 500 16.32 27.51 11.96
CA ALA A 500 16.67 28.30 10.78
C ALA A 500 16.12 29.75 10.88
N MET A 501 15.09 29.96 11.71
CA MET A 501 14.50 31.26 12.02
C MET A 501 14.10 31.27 13.50
N ALA A 502 14.10 32.47 14.12
CA ALA A 502 13.62 32.61 15.50
C ALA A 502 12.16 32.16 15.63
N PRO A 503 11.81 31.30 16.62
CA PRO A 503 10.44 30.87 16.82
C PRO A 503 9.43 32.02 16.95
N ALA A 504 9.81 33.10 17.64
CA ALA A 504 9.01 34.31 17.79
C ALA A 504 8.66 35.00 16.45
N GLU A 505 9.42 34.78 15.40
CA GLU A 505 9.17 35.28 14.03
C GLU A 505 8.49 34.22 13.16
N ALA A 506 9.00 32.97 13.20
CA ALA A 506 8.55 31.88 12.31
C ALA A 506 7.10 31.46 12.58
N PHE A 507 6.72 31.22 13.84
CA PHE A 507 5.38 30.73 14.14
C PHE A 507 4.24 31.72 13.89
N PRO A 508 4.38 33.03 14.10
CA PRO A 508 3.40 34.01 13.65
C PRO A 508 3.16 33.98 12.13
N LEU A 509 4.25 33.88 11.32
CA LEU A 509 4.15 33.76 9.88
C LEU A 509 3.46 32.44 9.47
N ALA A 510 3.83 31.33 10.09
CA ALA A 510 3.18 30.03 9.91
C ALA A 510 1.67 30.13 10.20
N ARG A 511 1.30 30.79 11.28
CA ARG A 511 -0.12 30.96 11.68
C ARG A 511 -0.90 31.75 10.65
N VAL A 512 -0.38 32.86 10.15
CA VAL A 512 -1.04 33.68 9.12
C VAL A 512 -1.30 32.83 7.87
N ALA A 513 -0.30 32.08 7.42
CA ALA A 513 -0.42 31.20 6.26
C ALA A 513 -1.45 30.06 6.52
N ALA A 514 -1.37 29.38 7.66
CA ALA A 514 -2.29 28.30 8.01
C ALA A 514 -3.75 28.80 8.15
N GLN A 515 -3.97 29.97 8.74
CA GLN A 515 -5.30 30.58 8.86
C GLN A 515 -5.87 30.96 7.49
N ARG A 516 -5.03 31.45 6.59
CA ARG A 516 -5.46 31.72 5.21
C ARG A 516 -5.84 30.45 4.49
N ALA A 517 -5.02 29.38 4.58
CA ALA A 517 -5.33 28.09 4.02
C ALA A 517 -6.65 27.52 4.57
N LEU A 518 -6.87 27.62 5.89
CA LEU A 518 -8.10 27.16 6.55
C LEU A 518 -9.34 27.94 6.08
N ALA A 519 -9.20 29.25 5.88
CA ALA A 519 -10.30 30.09 5.38
C ALA A 519 -10.69 29.75 3.94
N LEU A 520 -9.72 29.34 3.12
CA LEU A 520 -9.92 28.97 1.73
C LEU A 520 -10.44 27.51 1.58
N ASP A 521 -9.88 26.57 2.35
CA ASP A 521 -10.33 25.18 2.37
C ASP A 521 -10.26 24.57 3.79
N PRO A 522 -11.38 24.56 4.54
CA PRO A 522 -11.42 23.98 5.89
C PRO A 522 -11.28 22.44 5.92
N SER A 523 -11.23 21.78 4.77
CA SER A 523 -11.12 20.32 4.67
C SER A 523 -9.68 19.83 4.54
N LEU A 524 -8.67 20.73 4.50
CA LEU A 524 -7.26 20.37 4.39
C LEU A 524 -6.72 19.80 5.72
N ALA A 525 -6.39 18.52 5.72
CA ALA A 525 -5.79 17.84 6.87
C ALA A 525 -4.41 18.46 7.22
N GLU A 526 -3.64 18.83 6.22
CA GLU A 526 -2.34 19.47 6.32
C GLU A 526 -2.43 20.74 7.17
N THR A 527 -3.38 21.61 6.85
CA THR A 527 -3.59 22.89 7.55
C THR A 527 -3.98 22.68 9.03
N HIS A 528 -4.83 21.68 9.31
CA HIS A 528 -5.18 21.35 10.68
C HIS A 528 -3.99 20.80 11.46
N ALA A 529 -3.12 19.99 10.82
CA ALA A 529 -1.90 19.50 11.47
C ALA A 529 -0.91 20.63 11.75
N SER A 530 -0.74 21.58 10.81
CA SER A 530 0.10 22.77 10.99
C SER A 530 -0.39 23.62 12.15
N LEU A 531 -1.70 23.88 12.26
CA LEU A 531 -2.28 24.60 13.40
C LEU A 531 -2.08 23.84 14.73
N GLY A 532 -2.19 22.52 14.70
CA GLY A 532 -1.90 21.67 15.85
C GLY A 532 -0.45 21.75 16.32
N ALA A 533 0.51 21.76 15.38
CA ALA A 533 1.92 21.95 15.67
C ALA A 533 2.22 23.34 16.25
N ILE A 534 1.64 24.40 15.68
CA ILE A 534 1.75 25.77 16.19
C ILE A 534 1.24 25.85 17.64
N SER A 535 0.06 25.28 17.90
CA SER A 535 -0.53 25.28 19.24
C SER A 535 0.30 24.49 20.26
N LEU A 536 0.97 23.42 19.83
CA LEU A 536 1.84 22.61 20.69
C LEU A 536 3.17 23.31 21.00
N PHE A 537 3.89 23.77 19.97
CA PHE A 537 5.28 24.20 20.10
C PHE A 537 5.44 25.68 20.44
N HIS A 538 4.46 26.52 20.09
CA HIS A 538 4.58 27.96 20.27
C HIS A 538 3.56 28.51 21.27
N ASP A 539 2.26 28.11 21.16
CA ASP A 539 1.23 28.66 22.05
C ASP A 539 1.15 27.97 23.40
N TRP A 540 1.58 26.69 23.44
CA TRP A 540 1.41 25.77 24.56
C TRP A 540 -0.07 25.57 24.91
N ASP A 541 -0.94 25.72 23.90
CA ASP A 541 -2.39 25.43 24.00
C ASP A 541 -2.63 23.95 23.67
N PHE A 542 -2.46 23.09 24.66
CA PHE A 542 -2.57 21.65 24.51
C PHE A 542 -3.95 21.16 24.10
N PRO A 543 -5.08 21.75 24.61
CA PRO A 543 -6.42 21.41 24.10
C PRO A 543 -6.58 21.69 22.61
N ALA A 544 -6.21 22.88 22.15
CA ALA A 544 -6.29 23.26 20.72
C ALA A 544 -5.37 22.41 19.85
N ALA A 545 -4.15 22.11 20.31
CA ALA A 545 -3.20 21.24 19.61
C ALA A 545 -3.81 19.86 19.36
N ARG A 546 -4.32 19.21 20.41
CA ARG A 546 -4.95 17.90 20.31
C ARG A 546 -6.16 17.90 19.37
N GLN A 547 -7.06 18.86 19.53
CA GLN A 547 -8.26 18.96 18.71
C GLN A 547 -7.92 19.11 17.23
N SER A 548 -6.94 19.96 16.90
CA SER A 548 -6.51 20.20 15.53
C SER A 548 -5.86 18.96 14.91
N LEU A 549 -4.99 18.26 15.64
CA LEU A 549 -4.33 17.04 15.16
C LEU A 549 -5.32 15.87 14.97
N GLU A 550 -6.27 15.66 15.89
CA GLU A 550 -7.34 14.66 15.75
C GLU A 550 -8.27 15.01 14.57
N ARG A 551 -8.51 16.31 14.32
CA ARG A 551 -9.26 16.75 13.15
C ARG A 551 -8.54 16.45 11.85
N ALA A 552 -7.21 16.65 11.79
CA ALA A 552 -6.39 16.30 10.63
C ALA A 552 -6.52 14.81 10.28
N ILE A 553 -6.39 13.91 11.26
CA ILE A 553 -6.58 12.47 11.08
C ILE A 553 -8.00 12.13 10.60
N THR A 554 -9.01 12.84 11.12
CA THR A 554 -10.39 12.63 10.70
C THR A 554 -10.61 12.99 9.24
N LEU A 555 -9.92 14.03 8.74
CA LEU A 555 -10.03 14.52 7.36
C LEU A 555 -9.20 13.65 6.39
N ASN A 556 -8.00 13.25 6.80
CA ASN A 556 -7.13 12.38 6.01
C ASN A 556 -6.45 11.34 6.92
N PRO A 557 -6.99 10.11 7.01
CA PRO A 557 -6.40 9.04 7.82
C PRO A 557 -5.00 8.58 7.39
N SER A 558 -4.55 8.95 6.19
CA SER A 558 -3.20 8.63 5.70
C SER A 558 -2.20 9.79 5.88
N TYR A 559 -2.60 10.90 6.50
CA TYR A 559 -1.71 12.04 6.75
C TYR A 559 -0.84 11.80 7.98
N VAL A 560 0.30 11.20 7.77
CA VAL A 560 1.19 10.66 8.81
C VAL A 560 1.68 11.70 9.80
N ASN A 561 1.92 12.96 9.37
CA ASN A 561 2.44 14.00 10.26
C ASN A 561 1.51 14.27 11.45
N ALA A 562 0.19 14.13 11.28
CA ALA A 562 -0.75 14.30 12.39
C ALA A 562 -0.57 13.24 13.49
N TYR A 563 -0.28 11.99 13.11
CA TYR A 563 0.02 10.91 14.05
C TYR A 563 1.36 11.13 14.75
N THR A 564 2.38 11.57 13.99
CA THR A 564 3.72 11.90 14.53
C THR A 564 3.63 13.02 15.57
N TRP A 565 2.91 14.10 15.26
CA TRP A 565 2.69 15.21 16.20
C TRP A 565 1.86 14.80 17.41
N LEU A 566 0.85 13.93 17.27
CA LEU A 566 0.11 13.39 18.42
C LEU A 566 0.98 12.50 19.31
N SER A 567 1.87 11.69 18.74
CA SER A 567 2.84 10.92 19.49
C SER A 567 3.71 11.84 20.35
N MET A 568 4.30 12.86 19.71
CA MET A 568 5.13 13.86 20.42
C MET A 568 4.34 14.67 21.45
N PHE A 569 3.11 15.04 21.13
CA PHE A 569 2.19 15.72 22.06
C PHE A 569 2.02 14.93 23.36
N HIS A 570 1.73 13.62 23.26
CA HIS A 570 1.56 12.78 24.45
C HIS A 570 2.88 12.55 25.18
N ALA A 571 3.97 12.35 24.46
CA ALA A 571 5.31 12.22 25.05
C ALA A 571 5.69 13.47 25.86
N LEU A 572 5.54 14.67 25.28
CA LEU A 572 5.84 15.94 25.91
C LEU A 572 4.92 16.26 27.11
N ARG A 573 3.71 15.68 27.12
CA ARG A 573 2.78 15.77 28.25
C ARG A 573 3.00 14.73 29.36
N GLY A 574 4.05 13.89 29.26
CA GLY A 574 4.36 12.84 30.21
C GLY A 574 3.40 11.63 30.15
N ASP A 575 2.81 11.37 28.99
CA ASP A 575 1.94 10.21 28.70
C ASP A 575 2.56 9.37 27.59
N PRO A 576 3.72 8.72 27.86
CA PRO A 576 4.47 8.02 26.83
C PRO A 576 3.73 6.77 26.29
N ASP A 577 2.89 6.12 27.07
CA ASP A 577 2.19 4.92 26.62
C ASP A 577 1.19 5.27 25.51
N THR A 578 0.37 6.31 25.68
CA THR A 578 -0.47 6.84 24.62
C THR A 578 0.36 7.39 23.46
N GLY A 579 1.50 8.04 23.74
CA GLY A 579 2.43 8.48 22.70
C GLY A 579 2.93 7.33 21.82
N LEU A 580 3.32 6.20 22.43
CA LEU A 580 3.73 4.98 21.70
C LEU A 580 2.60 4.36 20.89
N GLU A 581 1.35 4.43 21.36
CA GLU A 581 0.20 3.96 20.57
C GLU A 581 0.07 4.78 19.27
N TRP A 582 0.20 6.11 19.36
CA TRP A 582 0.16 6.99 18.19
C TRP A 582 1.36 6.79 17.28
N ALA A 583 2.57 6.59 17.82
CA ALA A 583 3.76 6.27 17.03
C ALA A 583 3.59 4.96 16.25
N ARG A 584 3.05 3.91 16.88
CA ARG A 584 2.76 2.64 16.20
C ARG A 584 1.73 2.81 15.06
N ARG A 585 0.68 3.63 15.29
CA ARG A 585 -0.28 3.97 14.23
C ARG A 585 0.39 4.72 13.09
N ALA A 586 1.28 5.69 13.37
CA ALA A 586 2.08 6.36 12.35
C ALA A 586 2.91 5.35 11.53
N GLY A 587 3.57 4.39 12.18
CA GLY A 587 4.33 3.33 11.52
C GLY A 587 3.48 2.35 10.69
N GLN A 588 2.19 2.15 11.05
CA GLN A 588 1.25 1.39 10.22
C GLN A 588 0.84 2.15 8.96
N VAL A 589 0.70 3.47 9.05
CA VAL A 589 0.38 4.34 7.90
C VAL A 589 1.59 4.51 6.99
N ASP A 590 2.79 4.67 7.57
CA ASP A 590 4.01 4.95 6.83
C ASP A 590 5.22 4.13 7.37
N PRO A 591 5.30 2.84 7.00
CA PRO A 591 6.26 1.92 7.60
C PRO A 591 7.72 2.15 7.21
N LEU A 592 7.99 2.88 6.12
CA LEU A 592 9.34 3.12 5.62
C LEU A 592 9.86 4.54 5.88
N ALA A 593 9.07 5.40 6.51
CA ALA A 593 9.51 6.75 6.84
C ALA A 593 10.37 6.77 8.11
N ALA A 594 11.53 7.37 8.04
CA ALA A 594 12.38 7.60 9.22
C ALA A 594 11.69 8.49 10.26
N SER A 595 10.85 9.44 9.83
CA SER A 595 10.11 10.35 10.70
C SER A 595 9.10 9.64 11.62
N THR A 596 8.43 8.59 11.14
CA THR A 596 7.51 7.80 11.97
C THR A 596 8.24 7.01 13.04
N SER A 597 9.34 6.38 12.65
CA SER A 597 10.20 5.66 13.59
C SER A 597 10.90 6.61 14.56
N TYR A 598 11.19 7.87 14.14
CA TYR A 598 11.72 8.90 15.04
C TYR A 598 10.69 9.32 16.12
N ALA A 599 9.39 9.39 15.81
CA ALA A 599 8.37 9.66 16.82
C ALA A 599 8.34 8.58 17.92
N GLU A 600 8.50 7.31 17.55
CA GLU A 600 8.66 6.21 18.50
C GLU A 600 9.93 6.36 19.32
N LEU A 601 11.06 6.61 18.66
CA LEU A 601 12.36 6.85 19.31
C LEU A 601 12.30 8.00 20.30
N PHE A 602 11.76 9.16 19.91
CA PHE A 602 11.63 10.33 20.78
C PHE A 602 10.75 10.01 22.00
N THR A 603 9.65 9.31 21.81
CA THR A 603 8.74 8.92 22.90
C THR A 603 9.42 7.95 23.87
N LEU A 604 10.16 6.96 23.38
CA LEU A 604 10.95 6.03 24.21
C LEU A 604 12.07 6.75 24.98
N TYR A 605 12.76 7.69 24.34
CA TYR A 605 13.80 8.49 24.93
C TYR A 605 13.27 9.36 26.09
N THR A 606 12.17 10.09 25.87
CA THR A 606 11.54 10.93 26.90
C THR A 606 10.92 10.10 28.03
N ALA A 607 10.46 8.88 27.73
CA ALA A 607 10.01 7.90 28.71
C ALA A 607 11.15 7.22 29.51
N ARG A 608 12.41 7.51 29.20
CA ARG A 608 13.62 6.88 29.77
C ARG A 608 13.72 5.36 29.53
N ARG A 609 13.06 4.85 28.50
CA ARG A 609 13.15 3.46 28.05
C ARG A 609 14.33 3.30 27.09
N PHE A 610 15.55 3.55 27.63
CA PHE A 610 16.74 3.77 26.81
C PHE A 610 17.19 2.56 26.01
N GLU A 611 17.07 1.34 26.52
CA GLU A 611 17.41 0.12 25.77
C GLU A 611 16.51 -0.02 24.55
N GLU A 612 15.20 0.13 24.71
CA GLU A 612 14.23 0.06 23.61
C GLU A 612 14.43 1.23 22.62
N ALA A 613 14.81 2.41 23.15
CA ALA A 613 15.14 3.56 22.32
C ALA A 613 16.38 3.32 21.44
N VAL A 614 17.40 2.62 21.95
CA VAL A 614 18.60 2.24 21.17
C VAL A 614 18.20 1.31 20.03
N GLU A 615 17.41 0.24 20.30
CA GLU A 615 16.92 -0.68 19.26
C GLU A 615 16.09 0.08 18.21
N CYS A 616 15.24 1.01 18.65
CA CYS A 616 14.47 1.85 17.75
C CYS A 616 15.37 2.77 16.90
N ALA A 617 16.39 3.39 17.49
CA ALA A 617 17.33 4.25 16.78
C ALA A 617 18.11 3.47 15.69
N GLU A 618 18.53 2.23 15.98
CA GLU A 618 19.19 1.38 14.99
C GLU A 618 18.23 1.07 13.80
N ARG A 619 16.94 0.83 14.05
CA ARG A 619 15.95 0.70 12.99
C ARG A 619 15.80 1.99 12.16
N VAL A 620 15.68 3.15 12.81
CA VAL A 620 15.62 4.47 12.14
C VAL A 620 16.81 4.66 11.21
N LEU A 621 18.01 4.38 11.70
CA LEU A 621 19.26 4.56 10.97
C LEU A 621 19.46 3.52 9.86
N SER A 622 18.84 2.34 9.99
CA SER A 622 18.79 1.36 8.88
C SER A 622 17.91 1.82 7.72
N LEU A 623 16.85 2.58 8.01
CA LEU A 623 15.97 3.17 6.99
C LEU A 623 16.60 4.41 6.36
N ASN A 624 17.27 5.23 7.16
CA ASN A 624 17.94 6.44 6.70
C ASN A 624 19.32 6.63 7.39
N PRO A 625 20.41 6.12 6.79
CA PRO A 625 21.75 6.18 7.37
C PRO A 625 22.35 7.60 7.50
N VAL A 626 21.71 8.60 6.90
CA VAL A 626 22.15 10.02 6.98
C VAL A 626 21.25 10.87 7.88
N TYR A 627 20.41 10.25 8.70
CA TYR A 627 19.47 10.96 9.57
C TYR A 627 20.15 11.45 10.85
N ALA A 628 20.59 12.70 10.84
CA ALA A 628 21.36 13.32 11.92
C ALA A 628 20.66 13.23 13.30
N GLU A 629 19.34 13.50 13.38
CA GLU A 629 18.58 13.43 14.63
C GLU A 629 18.50 12.02 15.22
N GLY A 630 18.46 10.99 14.38
CA GLY A 630 18.53 9.60 14.82
C GLY A 630 19.83 9.30 15.56
N TYR A 631 20.97 9.79 15.03
CA TYR A 631 22.27 9.65 15.70
C TYR A 631 22.36 10.44 17.00
N ARG A 632 21.78 11.65 17.06
CA ARG A 632 21.75 12.48 18.28
C ARG A 632 20.99 11.74 19.39
N CYS A 633 19.78 11.26 19.12
CA CYS A 633 19.00 10.49 20.09
C CYS A 633 19.68 9.18 20.50
N LEU A 634 20.30 8.45 19.54
CA LEU A 634 21.08 7.25 19.83
C LEU A 634 22.19 7.55 20.83
N GLY A 635 22.96 8.61 20.58
CA GLY A 635 24.05 9.02 21.45
C GLY A 635 23.56 9.39 22.85
N SER A 636 22.46 10.15 22.96
CA SER A 636 21.85 10.50 24.24
C SER A 636 21.37 9.26 25.03
N CYS A 637 20.78 8.28 24.36
CA CYS A 637 20.36 7.03 24.99
C CYS A 637 21.54 6.19 25.45
N LEU A 638 22.59 6.05 24.61
CA LEU A 638 23.83 5.34 24.95
C LEU A 638 24.55 5.95 26.14
N LEU A 639 24.60 7.31 26.21
CA LEU A 639 25.15 8.02 27.34
C LEU A 639 24.40 7.72 28.64
N ALA A 640 23.06 7.73 28.59
CA ALA A 640 22.23 7.40 29.73
C ALA A 640 22.43 5.95 30.23
N LEU A 641 22.82 5.04 29.33
CA LEU A 641 23.15 3.64 29.63
C LEU A 641 24.63 3.44 30.05
N GLY A 642 25.42 4.51 30.14
CA GLY A 642 26.85 4.42 30.46
C GLY A 642 27.73 3.85 29.37
N ARG A 643 27.21 3.76 28.11
CA ARG A 643 27.96 3.29 26.93
C ARG A 643 28.69 4.47 26.27
N ASN A 644 29.68 5.04 26.99
CA ASN A 644 30.25 6.35 26.72
C ASN A 644 30.94 6.46 25.35
N GLY A 645 31.80 5.51 24.96
CA GLY A 645 32.51 5.54 23.68
C GLY A 645 31.55 5.57 22.48
N PRO A 646 30.67 4.57 22.33
CA PRO A 646 29.64 4.57 21.27
C PRO A 646 28.72 5.79 21.32
N ALA A 647 28.43 6.37 22.50
CA ALA A 647 27.61 7.56 22.63
C ALA A 647 28.27 8.78 21.96
N ILE A 648 29.54 9.04 22.23
CA ILE A 648 30.30 10.14 21.63
C ILE A 648 30.41 9.95 20.11
N ASP A 649 30.68 8.72 19.66
CA ASP A 649 30.79 8.43 18.22
C ASP A 649 29.48 8.72 17.50
N ALA A 650 28.32 8.32 18.09
CA ALA A 650 27.01 8.60 17.53
C ALA A 650 26.75 10.12 17.47
N VAL A 651 26.99 10.88 18.54
CA VAL A 651 26.74 12.33 18.52
C VAL A 651 27.70 13.05 17.56
N ARG A 652 28.94 12.64 17.47
CA ARG A 652 29.90 13.18 16.46
C ARG A 652 29.40 12.91 15.03
N GLN A 653 28.83 11.75 14.78
CA GLN A 653 28.22 11.44 13.48
C GLN A 653 27.03 12.35 13.22
N SER A 654 26.20 12.65 14.22
CA SER A 654 25.11 13.63 14.10
C SER A 654 25.61 15.02 13.70
N VAL A 655 26.66 15.52 14.38
CA VAL A 655 27.29 16.81 14.05
C VAL A 655 27.87 16.81 12.64
N LYS A 656 28.51 15.71 12.23
CA LYS A 656 29.07 15.57 10.86
C LYS A 656 27.98 15.62 9.78
N LEU A 657 26.85 14.97 10.01
CA LEU A 657 25.74 14.88 9.05
C LEU A 657 24.90 16.17 9.01
N GLY A 658 24.64 16.78 10.17
CA GLY A 658 23.85 18.01 10.28
C GLY A 658 24.65 19.28 9.99
N GLY A 659 25.94 19.16 9.86
CA GLY A 659 26.88 20.30 9.78
C GLY A 659 26.96 21.07 11.11
N THR A 660 27.88 22.02 11.15
CA THR A 660 28.03 22.92 12.32
C THR A 660 26.80 23.80 12.54
N SER A 661 25.93 23.96 11.51
CA SER A 661 24.66 24.68 11.63
C SER A 661 23.64 23.99 12.55
N ASN A 662 23.77 22.68 12.78
CA ASN A 662 22.91 21.96 13.72
C ASN A 662 23.33 22.20 15.17
N ALA A 663 22.90 23.32 15.75
CA ALA A 663 23.21 23.72 17.10
C ALA A 663 22.87 22.66 18.16
N TRP A 664 21.73 21.95 17.99
CA TRP A 664 21.31 20.89 18.91
C TRP A 664 22.27 19.70 18.95
N ALA A 665 22.81 19.27 17.81
CA ALA A 665 23.82 18.21 17.78
C ALA A 665 25.11 18.64 18.47
N VAL A 666 25.56 19.89 18.20
CA VAL A 666 26.75 20.47 18.85
C VAL A 666 26.53 20.58 20.36
N GLY A 667 25.39 21.09 20.80
CA GLY A 667 25.04 21.19 22.21
C GLY A 667 24.98 19.85 22.94
N THR A 668 24.41 18.83 22.27
CA THR A 668 24.36 17.45 22.79
C THR A 668 25.78 16.87 22.92
N LEU A 669 26.69 17.16 21.97
CA LEU A 669 28.07 16.71 22.02
C LEU A 669 28.81 17.40 23.20
N ALA A 670 28.68 18.71 23.33
CA ALA A 670 29.31 19.47 24.41
C ALA A 670 28.85 19.00 25.81
N ALA A 671 27.53 18.80 25.97
CA ALA A 671 26.99 18.27 27.23
C ALA A 671 27.50 16.85 27.53
N ALA A 672 27.54 15.96 26.50
CA ALA A 672 28.06 14.61 26.66
C ALA A 672 29.56 14.63 27.10
N LEU A 673 30.37 15.46 26.48
CA LEU A 673 31.79 15.64 26.85
C LEU A 673 31.95 16.16 28.28
N ALA A 674 31.15 17.16 28.69
CA ALA A 674 31.13 17.66 30.05
C ALA A 674 30.79 16.56 31.08
N TYR A 675 29.77 15.73 30.82
CA TYR A 675 29.43 14.58 31.67
C TYR A 675 30.55 13.55 31.77
N LEU A 676 31.41 13.45 30.75
CA LEU A 676 32.57 12.54 30.74
C LEU A 676 33.84 13.14 31.29
N GLY A 677 33.80 14.42 31.71
CA GLY A 677 34.93 15.13 32.31
C GLY A 677 35.84 15.84 31.31
N ASP A 678 35.53 15.87 30.03
CA ASP A 678 36.22 16.66 29.01
C ASP A 678 35.67 18.09 29.00
N MET A 679 36.03 18.85 30.06
CA MET A 679 35.51 20.20 30.28
C MET A 679 36.07 21.19 29.24
N GLU A 680 37.31 21.01 28.81
CA GLU A 680 37.98 21.93 27.87
C GLU A 680 37.27 21.94 26.51
N GLU A 681 37.00 20.77 25.96
CA GLU A 681 36.32 20.67 24.68
C GLU A 681 34.82 21.07 24.79
N ALA A 682 34.16 20.79 25.92
CA ALA A 682 32.81 21.23 26.19
C ALA A 682 32.69 22.76 26.22
N GLU A 683 33.61 23.45 26.92
CA GLU A 683 33.64 24.92 26.98
C GLU A 683 34.00 25.54 25.63
N ARG A 684 34.88 24.91 24.85
CA ARG A 684 35.20 25.36 23.50
C ARG A 684 33.97 25.35 22.60
N LEU A 685 33.18 24.24 22.61
CA LEU A 685 31.96 24.12 21.83
C LEU A 685 30.86 25.09 22.31
N LEU A 686 30.80 25.35 23.63
CA LEU A 686 29.90 26.37 24.19
C LEU A 686 30.24 27.75 23.65
N ALA A 687 31.50 28.16 23.71
CA ALA A 687 31.96 29.44 23.20
C ALA A 687 31.70 29.61 21.69
N GLU A 688 31.84 28.52 20.91
CA GLU A 688 31.49 28.51 19.49
C GLU A 688 29.99 28.79 19.27
N LEU A 689 29.10 28.18 20.07
CA LEU A 689 27.66 28.40 19.98
C LEU A 689 27.25 29.81 20.43
N GLU A 690 27.90 30.34 21.50
CA GLU A 690 27.69 31.71 21.98
C GLU A 690 28.10 32.74 20.92
N GLN A 691 29.26 32.58 20.30
CA GLN A 691 29.70 33.43 19.20
C GLN A 691 28.74 33.42 18.03
N ARG A 692 28.26 32.23 17.64
CA ARG A 692 27.27 32.10 16.57
C ARG A 692 25.94 32.80 16.89
N SER A 693 25.56 32.85 18.17
CA SER A 693 24.31 33.50 18.59
C SER A 693 24.34 35.03 18.43
N GLU A 694 25.50 35.66 18.13
CA GLU A 694 25.63 37.08 17.84
C GLU A 694 25.09 37.42 16.41
N ASP A 695 25.25 36.47 15.46
CA ASP A 695 24.90 36.70 14.05
C ASP A 695 23.69 35.86 13.57
N GLN A 696 23.35 34.78 14.28
CA GLN A 696 22.34 33.84 13.90
C GLN A 696 21.48 33.44 15.09
N TRP A 697 20.25 33.04 14.83
CA TRP A 697 19.42 32.43 15.87
C TRP A 697 20.05 31.10 16.34
N VAL A 698 20.36 31.01 17.62
CA VAL A 698 20.72 29.76 18.31
C VAL A 698 19.83 29.65 19.53
N SER A 699 19.08 28.55 19.62
CA SER A 699 18.23 28.27 20.79
C SER A 699 19.08 28.24 22.06
N ARG A 700 18.72 29.06 23.06
CA ARG A 700 19.39 29.04 24.35
C ARG A 700 19.07 27.81 25.20
N MET A 701 18.05 27.03 24.81
CA MET A 701 17.87 25.66 25.34
C MET A 701 19.12 24.82 25.09
N THR A 702 19.76 24.98 23.91
CA THR A 702 21.00 24.26 23.56
C THR A 702 22.18 24.64 24.49
N THR A 703 22.45 25.94 24.72
CA THR A 703 23.48 26.37 25.64
C THR A 703 23.13 26.07 27.10
N GLY A 704 21.84 26.13 27.45
CA GLY A 704 21.30 25.74 28.76
C GLY A 704 21.62 24.29 29.14
N VAL A 705 21.51 23.35 28.17
CA VAL A 705 21.89 21.94 28.39
C VAL A 705 23.39 21.82 28.70
N ILE A 706 24.22 22.59 28.02
CA ILE A 706 25.69 22.59 28.27
C ILE A 706 25.98 23.17 29.64
N TYR A 707 25.43 24.34 30.01
CA TYR A 707 25.57 24.93 31.33
C TYR A 707 25.15 23.97 32.45
N SER A 708 24.02 23.27 32.24
CA SER A 708 23.55 22.25 33.19
C SER A 708 24.57 21.12 33.37
N ALA A 709 25.16 20.63 32.27
CA ALA A 709 26.17 19.57 32.31
C ALA A 709 27.48 20.02 32.94
N LEU A 710 27.87 21.30 32.76
CA LEU A 710 29.04 21.93 33.39
C LEU A 710 28.82 22.30 34.88
N GLY A 711 27.62 22.07 35.45
CA GLY A 711 27.27 22.44 36.80
C GLY A 711 26.99 23.93 37.00
N ARG A 712 26.89 24.72 35.94
CA ARG A 712 26.60 26.15 35.93
C ARG A 712 25.09 26.39 36.02
N THR A 713 24.50 26.04 37.17
CA THR A 713 23.06 26.01 37.41
C THR A 713 22.36 27.33 37.12
N ASP A 714 22.93 28.47 37.60
CA ASP A 714 22.31 29.79 37.39
C ASP A 714 22.28 30.20 35.92
N ASP A 715 23.36 29.92 35.18
CA ASP A 715 23.45 30.21 33.76
C ASP A 715 22.43 29.34 32.98
N ALA A 716 22.30 28.06 33.33
CA ALA A 716 21.28 27.17 32.76
C ALA A 716 19.87 27.66 32.99
N LEU A 717 19.55 28.09 34.23
CA LEU A 717 18.22 28.64 34.54
C LEU A 717 17.94 29.96 33.80
N THR A 718 18.97 30.84 33.68
CA THR A 718 18.83 32.07 32.91
C THR A 718 18.60 31.81 31.41
N ALA A 719 19.25 30.80 30.85
CA ALA A 719 19.05 30.38 29.48
C ALA A 719 17.62 29.87 29.25
N ILE A 720 17.08 29.09 30.19
CA ILE A 720 15.68 28.59 30.15
C ILE A 720 14.66 29.72 30.26
N GLU A 721 14.87 30.69 31.19
CA GLU A 721 14.00 31.86 31.35
C GLU A 721 13.96 32.68 30.06
N TRP A 722 15.11 32.95 29.47
CA TRP A 722 15.17 33.64 28.20
C TRP A 722 14.45 32.88 27.07
N SER A 723 14.68 31.56 27.00
CA SER A 723 13.99 30.72 26.01
C SER A 723 12.48 30.72 26.20
N PHE A 724 11.97 30.77 27.45
CA PHE A 724 10.56 30.91 27.74
C PHE A 724 10.01 32.26 27.25
N ASP A 725 10.72 33.37 27.50
CA ASP A 725 10.29 34.71 27.09
C ASP A 725 10.27 34.87 25.56
N GLU A 726 11.25 34.27 24.87
CA GLU A 726 11.38 34.28 23.40
C GLU A 726 10.55 33.20 22.69
N ARG A 727 9.70 32.49 23.44
CA ARG A 727 8.82 31.44 22.89
C ARG A 727 9.58 30.34 22.16
N ASP A 728 10.76 29.96 22.65
CA ASP A 728 11.52 28.84 22.09
C ASP A 728 10.65 27.57 22.12
N CYS A 729 10.53 26.92 20.98
CA CYS A 729 9.61 25.79 20.79
C CYS A 729 9.93 24.57 21.66
N TRP A 730 11.20 24.38 22.07
CA TRP A 730 11.65 23.24 22.88
C TRP A 730 11.44 23.42 24.38
N VAL A 731 11.01 24.59 24.83
CA VAL A 731 10.63 24.83 26.23
C VAL A 731 9.50 23.88 26.67
N VAL A 732 8.63 23.44 25.75
CA VAL A 732 7.60 22.44 26.02
C VAL A 732 8.16 21.08 26.49
N GLY A 733 9.43 20.78 26.21
CA GLY A 733 10.13 19.55 26.61
C GLY A 733 10.71 19.55 28.02
N LEU A 734 10.73 20.69 28.73
CA LEU A 734 11.36 20.81 30.06
C LEU A 734 10.87 19.76 31.06
N GLY A 735 9.59 19.37 31.00
CA GLY A 735 9.00 18.39 31.92
C GLY A 735 9.50 16.95 31.73
N VAL A 736 9.95 16.57 30.55
CA VAL A 736 10.22 15.17 30.17
C VAL A 736 11.65 14.89 29.71
N GLU A 737 12.32 15.88 29.12
CA GLU A 737 13.69 15.74 28.60
C GLU A 737 14.70 15.36 29.71
N PRO A 738 15.46 14.26 29.55
CA PRO A 738 16.43 13.80 30.53
C PRO A 738 17.52 14.82 30.85
N ALA A 739 17.89 15.69 29.92
CA ALA A 739 18.92 16.70 30.06
C ALA A 739 18.68 17.68 31.21
N TRP A 740 17.44 17.92 31.60
CA TRP A 740 17.03 18.85 32.65
C TRP A 740 16.90 18.22 34.04
N THR A 741 17.28 16.95 34.19
CA THR A 741 17.11 16.23 35.47
C THR A 741 17.82 16.92 36.62
N LEU A 742 18.97 17.53 36.40
CA LEU A 742 19.76 18.22 37.42
C LEU A 742 19.16 19.55 37.93
N LEU A 743 18.24 20.15 37.13
CA LEU A 743 17.59 21.40 37.47
C LEU A 743 16.25 21.21 38.17
N ARG A 744 15.74 19.97 38.23
CA ARG A 744 14.49 19.67 38.94
C ARG A 744 14.58 19.98 40.42
N GLY A 745 13.51 20.56 40.95
CA GLY A 745 13.44 21.05 42.32
C GLY A 745 14.02 22.47 42.52
N GLN A 746 14.62 23.09 41.50
CA GLN A 746 14.98 24.50 41.51
C GLN A 746 13.74 25.37 41.36
N PRO A 747 13.43 26.34 42.27
CA PRO A 747 12.21 27.14 42.23
C PRO A 747 12.00 27.88 40.90
N ARG A 748 13.09 28.40 40.30
CA ARG A 748 13.04 29.11 39.00
C ARG A 748 12.62 28.16 37.87
N PHE A 749 13.12 26.93 37.85
CA PHE A 749 12.78 25.90 36.90
C PHE A 749 11.29 25.50 37.02
N GLU A 750 10.88 25.18 38.24
CA GLU A 750 9.49 24.73 38.50
C GLU A 750 8.46 25.82 38.18
N ALA A 751 8.82 27.11 38.38
CA ALA A 751 7.96 28.23 38.03
C ALA A 751 7.71 28.31 36.50
N ILE A 752 8.68 28.00 35.67
CA ILE A 752 8.54 27.99 34.20
C ILE A 752 7.69 26.79 33.79
N VAL A 753 8.01 25.61 34.32
CA VAL A 753 7.24 24.37 34.07
C VAL A 753 5.75 24.55 34.40
N ALA A 754 5.45 25.24 35.52
CA ALA A 754 4.08 25.57 35.93
C ALA A 754 3.40 26.56 34.95
N LYS A 755 4.12 27.60 34.48
CA LYS A 755 3.60 28.58 33.51
C LYS A 755 3.23 27.95 32.17
N ILE A 756 3.99 26.93 31.72
CA ILE A 756 3.71 26.20 30.48
C ILE A 756 2.52 25.23 30.67
N GLY A 757 2.19 24.88 31.90
CA GLY A 757 1.09 23.93 32.20
C GLY A 757 1.47 22.45 32.03
N ILE A 758 2.74 22.11 32.27
CA ILE A 758 3.27 20.72 32.20
C ILE A 758 3.62 20.15 33.59
N SER A 759 3.31 20.87 34.67
CA SER A 759 3.68 20.55 36.06
C SER A 759 3.01 19.30 36.64
N ASP A 760 1.82 18.93 36.16
CA ASP A 760 1.00 17.91 36.83
C ASP A 760 1.46 16.45 36.62
N ARG A 761 2.50 16.22 35.82
CA ARG A 761 2.93 14.86 35.43
C ARG A 761 4.42 14.58 35.59
N LEU A 762 5.11 15.37 36.40
CA LEU A 762 6.54 15.22 36.72
C LEU A 762 6.89 14.01 37.61
N ALA A 763 5.97 13.07 37.82
CA ALA A 763 6.14 11.87 38.64
C ALA A 763 7.03 10.79 38.02
N ILE A 764 8.10 11.15 37.27
CA ILE A 764 9.15 10.22 36.90
C ILE A 764 10.22 10.28 38.00
N PRO A 765 10.46 9.20 38.75
CA PRO A 765 11.39 9.23 39.86
C PRO A 765 12.82 9.61 39.41
N PRO A 766 13.59 10.33 40.22
CA PRO A 766 14.96 10.79 39.87
C PRO A 766 15.99 9.66 39.70
N SER A 767 15.62 8.40 39.89
CA SER A 767 16.56 7.30 40.11
C SER A 767 16.96 6.47 38.90
N ALA A 768 16.67 6.90 37.66
CA ALA A 768 17.12 6.19 36.47
C ALA A 768 17.80 7.15 35.47
N GLY A 769 19.10 7.21 35.51
CA GLY A 769 19.95 7.91 34.55
C GLY A 769 20.66 9.17 35.10
N LEU A 770 21.96 9.23 34.91
CA LEU A 770 22.87 10.33 35.28
C LEU A 770 22.82 10.74 36.76
N SER A 771 23.24 9.84 37.67
CA SER A 771 23.44 10.21 39.06
C SER A 771 24.64 11.14 39.20
N ALA A 772 24.45 12.29 39.85
CA ALA A 772 25.52 13.20 40.26
C ALA A 772 26.61 12.51 41.12
N GLY A 773 26.48 11.24 41.42
CA GLY A 773 27.41 10.45 42.25
C GLY A 773 28.73 10.11 41.59
N SER A 774 28.90 10.26 40.28
CA SER A 774 30.19 10.00 39.60
C SER A 774 31.09 11.25 39.48
N VAL A 775 30.54 12.43 39.68
CA VAL A 775 31.31 13.70 39.56
C VAL A 775 31.93 14.14 40.89
N VAL A 776 31.40 13.68 42.04
CA VAL A 776 31.87 14.12 43.38
C VAL A 776 32.99 13.24 43.96
N SER A 777 33.32 12.09 43.40
CA SER A 777 34.39 11.22 43.93
C SER A 777 35.76 11.40 43.26
N ALA A 778 35.91 12.39 42.39
CA ALA A 778 37.20 12.74 41.74
C ALA A 778 37.71 14.13 42.16
N ARG A 779 37.40 14.58 43.37
CA ARG A 779 38.10 15.69 44.05
C ARG A 779 38.74 15.23 45.34
#